data_dbaf52d9ede8e8572486d5079e2b0c20
#
_entry.id   dbaf52d9ede8e8572486d5079e2b0c20
#
_cell.length_a   1.000
_cell.length_b   1.000
_cell.length_c   1.000
_cell.angle_alpha   90.00
_cell.angle_beta   90.00
_cell.angle_gamma   90.00
#
_symmetry.space_group_name_H-M   'P 1'
#
loop_
_entity.id
_entity.type
_entity.pdbx_description
1 polymer ?
#
loop_
_entity_poly.entity_id
_entity_poly.type
_entity_poly.pdbx_seq_one_letter_code
_entity_poly.pdbx_strand_id
1 'polypeptide(L)'
;PATEIIPTPRSVKAGQGTFDLGGGIRIAPADPLLRPAADYLAQLLREEDVAAAQDAGNANLSLELDPRLPQQGYTLKITPARIELRGGSCEGVVSAAASLRQLLWSGKGSLPALEIDDAPRFAWRGFMLDVARHFFTKEEVMSLTDRLACYKFNRLHLHLTDDQGWRIEIKRYPLLTRRGAWRTPNKHDSVCLRRAADERDPKFLLPEKNIRREQGKIRYGGYYTQDDIREIVAYAAQRGIEVIPEIDLPGHSLAAIGCYPQLACDGRVGWGKHFSTPLCIGRDSTIAFCKNVLTELFDLFPSQYVHIGGDEVERTPWETCPDCQRRIRAEKLEGAGELQAWFTRKTEQFLAAHGKTLLGWDEITEDGLTPQSAVMWWRSWMPSTLTAALQNGHRVIESPSEFLYLNGELDRNTLGKVYGWEPLPESLRAWEEGLLGIQANMWTEDVPTADAAGERLFPRLLAVAETAWSAPEKRDFADFRRRLPLHLHQLERAGWNYRLDDVEGVCDDNVFIGAATVRLLPPESAELYYTLDGTVPDTASQRYTAPFSITDSCTLTLRCYNRRGVAAEIRRASFRPTRYAEPSADAGNLQNGLLVRWYDYDGDNCADIDEAPLQANFITDSVVIPDGVTGNIGLICDGY
;
A
#
# COMPACT_ATOMS: atom_id res chain seq x y z
N PRO A 1 25.59 -15.31 -7.20
CA PRO A 1 24.52 -16.27 -7.27
C PRO A 1 23.18 -15.55 -7.17
N ALA A 2 22.22 -15.98 -7.98
CA ALA A 2 20.85 -15.50 -7.83
C ALA A 2 20.30 -15.98 -6.48
N THR A 3 19.77 -15.07 -5.68
CA THR A 3 19.04 -15.39 -4.45
C THR A 3 17.56 -15.15 -4.65
N GLU A 4 16.73 -15.82 -3.87
CA GLU A 4 15.29 -15.58 -3.86
C GLU A 4 14.88 -14.40 -2.95
N ILE A 5 15.85 -13.64 -2.42
CA ILE A 5 15.59 -12.57 -1.44
C ILE A 5 14.90 -11.36 -2.10
N ILE A 6 13.80 -10.90 -1.50
CA ILE A 6 13.14 -9.63 -1.77
C ILE A 6 13.19 -8.79 -0.49
N PRO A 7 13.64 -7.54 -0.52
CA PRO A 7 14.28 -6.84 -1.64
C PRO A 7 15.68 -7.37 -1.98
N THR A 8 16.08 -7.16 -3.24
CA THR A 8 17.38 -7.59 -3.77
C THR A 8 18.53 -6.99 -2.98
N PRO A 9 19.45 -7.80 -2.43
CA PRO A 9 20.60 -7.30 -1.69
C PRO A 9 21.61 -6.57 -2.58
N ARG A 10 22.34 -5.62 -2.00
CA ARG A 10 23.40 -4.87 -2.68
C ARG A 10 24.49 -5.79 -3.22
N SER A 11 24.93 -6.77 -2.44
CA SER A 11 25.97 -7.73 -2.83
C SER A 11 25.74 -9.10 -2.23
N VAL A 12 25.89 -10.14 -3.04
CA VAL A 12 25.88 -11.53 -2.60
C VAL A 12 27.08 -12.25 -3.19
N LYS A 13 27.93 -12.83 -2.34
CA LYS A 13 29.08 -13.63 -2.73
C LYS A 13 28.88 -15.07 -2.32
N ALA A 14 28.99 -16.02 -3.24
CA ALA A 14 28.93 -17.45 -2.93
C ALA A 14 30.17 -17.88 -2.13
N GLY A 15 29.94 -18.68 -1.10
CA GLY A 15 30.96 -19.43 -0.37
C GLY A 15 31.02 -20.89 -0.83
N GLN A 16 31.84 -21.69 -0.14
CA GLN A 16 31.93 -23.13 -0.39
C GLN A 16 31.28 -23.93 0.75
N GLY A 17 30.48 -24.93 0.40
CA GLY A 17 29.80 -25.81 1.34
C GLY A 17 28.45 -25.29 1.81
N THR A 18 27.90 -25.95 2.80
CA THR A 18 26.57 -25.67 3.38
C THR A 18 26.62 -25.73 4.90
N PHE A 19 25.78 -24.93 5.56
CA PHE A 19 25.53 -24.98 6.99
C PHE A 19 24.36 -25.96 7.23
N ASP A 20 24.56 -26.97 8.09
CA ASP A 20 23.52 -27.94 8.44
C ASP A 20 22.60 -27.39 9.54
N LEU A 21 21.29 -27.40 9.27
CA LEU A 21 20.24 -26.96 10.21
C LEU A 21 19.79 -28.05 11.16
N GLY A 22 20.12 -29.33 10.89
CA GLY A 22 19.69 -30.49 11.69
C GLY A 22 20.19 -30.46 13.13
N GLY A 23 21.32 -29.81 13.40
CA GLY A 23 21.86 -29.60 14.74
C GLY A 23 21.21 -28.45 15.53
N GLY A 24 20.24 -27.77 14.96
CA GLY A 24 19.61 -26.56 15.52
C GLY A 24 20.54 -25.36 15.57
N ILE A 25 19.96 -24.19 15.86
CA ILE A 25 20.67 -22.91 15.95
C ILE A 25 20.76 -22.47 17.40
N ARG A 26 22.00 -22.16 17.84
CA ARG A 26 22.30 -21.60 19.16
C ARG A 26 22.81 -20.17 18.97
N ILE A 27 21.99 -19.23 19.46
CA ILE A 27 22.16 -17.79 19.24
C ILE A 27 22.95 -17.19 20.40
N ALA A 28 23.99 -16.42 20.09
CA ALA A 28 24.70 -15.59 21.08
C ALA A 28 24.69 -14.11 20.63
N PRO A 29 23.93 -13.25 21.30
CA PRO A 29 24.09 -11.81 21.16
C PRO A 29 25.40 -11.37 21.84
N ALA A 30 26.27 -10.66 21.10
CA ALA A 30 27.51 -10.13 21.63
C ALA A 30 27.30 -8.88 22.52
N ASP A 31 26.17 -8.19 22.37
CA ASP A 31 25.77 -7.01 23.12
C ASP A 31 24.38 -7.22 23.75
N PRO A 32 24.18 -6.83 25.02
CA PRO A 32 22.87 -6.88 25.67
C PRO A 32 21.76 -6.13 24.91
N LEU A 33 22.09 -5.08 24.16
CA LEU A 33 21.16 -4.34 23.31
C LEU A 33 20.56 -5.20 22.18
N LEU A 34 21.22 -6.28 21.80
CA LEU A 34 20.76 -7.22 20.76
C LEU A 34 19.85 -8.33 21.29
N ARG A 35 19.57 -8.39 22.59
CA ARG A 35 18.67 -9.42 23.16
C ARG A 35 17.28 -9.43 22.49
N PRO A 36 16.59 -8.27 22.29
CA PRO A 36 15.31 -8.27 21.59
C PRO A 36 15.40 -8.82 20.16
N ALA A 37 16.49 -8.51 19.44
CA ALA A 37 16.73 -9.05 18.10
C ALA A 37 17.02 -10.57 18.13
N ALA A 38 17.72 -11.06 19.16
CA ALA A 38 17.97 -12.48 19.35
C ALA A 38 16.68 -13.26 19.68
N ASP A 39 15.81 -12.68 20.53
CA ASP A 39 14.50 -13.25 20.84
C ASP A 39 13.62 -13.33 19.59
N TYR A 40 13.58 -12.26 18.82
CA TYR A 40 12.85 -12.20 17.55
C TYR A 40 13.41 -13.20 16.54
N LEU A 41 14.72 -13.28 16.36
CA LEU A 41 15.35 -14.27 15.49
C LEU A 41 15.04 -15.70 15.92
N ALA A 42 15.10 -16.00 17.23
CA ALA A 42 14.74 -17.33 17.75
C ALA A 42 13.26 -17.67 17.46
N GLN A 43 12.37 -16.69 17.51
CA GLN A 43 10.98 -16.86 17.10
C GLN A 43 10.89 -17.16 15.61
N LEU A 44 11.53 -16.36 14.73
CA LEU A 44 11.53 -16.58 13.28
C LEU A 44 12.02 -17.98 12.90
N LEU A 45 13.11 -18.43 13.52
CA LEU A 45 13.67 -19.76 13.25
C LEU A 45 12.68 -20.88 13.60
N ARG A 46 11.98 -20.76 14.75
CA ARG A 46 10.95 -21.73 15.15
C ARG A 46 9.74 -21.72 14.23
N GLU A 47 9.34 -20.56 13.71
CA GLU A 47 8.27 -20.44 12.71
C GLU A 47 8.63 -21.12 11.37
N GLU A 48 9.94 -21.26 11.09
CA GLU A 48 10.47 -21.98 9.93
C GLU A 48 10.93 -23.41 10.27
N ASP A 49 10.39 -23.99 11.35
CA ASP A 49 10.67 -25.36 11.82
C ASP A 49 12.16 -25.64 12.15
N VAL A 50 12.93 -24.60 12.47
CA VAL A 50 14.33 -24.72 12.89
C VAL A 50 14.41 -24.59 14.41
N ALA A 51 14.95 -25.61 15.06
CA ALA A 51 15.18 -25.56 16.50
C ALA A 51 16.14 -24.42 16.85
N ALA A 52 15.72 -23.53 17.76
CA ALA A 52 16.51 -22.36 18.13
C ALA A 52 16.49 -22.12 19.65
N ALA A 53 17.65 -21.85 20.21
CA ALA A 53 17.84 -21.49 21.63
C ALA A 53 18.92 -20.41 21.79
N GLN A 54 18.87 -19.66 22.88
CA GLN A 54 19.97 -18.78 23.25
C GLN A 54 20.97 -19.57 24.10
N ASP A 55 22.20 -19.69 23.63
CA ASP A 55 23.31 -20.41 24.31
C ASP A 55 24.65 -19.77 23.93
N ALA A 56 25.16 -18.90 24.80
CA ALA A 56 26.41 -18.19 24.56
C ALA A 56 27.65 -19.08 24.61
N GLY A 57 27.58 -20.24 25.33
CA GLY A 57 28.73 -21.13 25.53
C GLY A 57 29.01 -22.02 24.31
N ASN A 58 28.03 -22.27 23.46
CA ASN A 58 28.14 -23.19 22.33
C ASN A 58 27.42 -22.66 21.08
N ALA A 59 27.54 -21.38 20.85
CA ALA A 59 26.85 -20.68 19.78
C ALA A 59 27.39 -21.02 18.38
N ASN A 60 26.47 -21.30 17.46
CA ASN A 60 26.75 -21.40 16.03
C ASN A 60 26.14 -20.25 15.20
N LEU A 61 25.47 -19.29 15.87
CA LEU A 61 25.02 -18.04 15.29
C LEU A 61 25.35 -16.89 16.25
N SER A 62 26.06 -15.88 15.75
CA SER A 62 26.37 -14.64 16.48
C SER A 62 25.61 -13.45 15.94
N LEU A 63 25.19 -12.56 16.85
CA LEU A 63 24.67 -11.23 16.56
C LEU A 63 25.63 -10.17 17.07
N GLU A 64 26.05 -9.25 16.21
CA GLU A 64 27.06 -8.25 16.54
C GLU A 64 26.66 -6.85 16.02
N LEU A 65 27.02 -5.79 16.77
CA LEU A 65 26.99 -4.41 16.27
C LEU A 65 28.34 -4.09 15.65
N ASP A 66 28.32 -3.55 14.44
CA ASP A 66 29.52 -3.06 13.75
C ASP A 66 29.31 -1.58 13.34
N PRO A 67 29.92 -0.62 14.09
CA PRO A 67 29.74 0.81 13.85
C PRO A 67 30.34 1.29 12.51
N ARG A 68 31.05 0.42 11.78
CA ARG A 68 31.61 0.74 10.46
C ARG A 68 30.56 0.57 9.36
N LEU A 69 29.47 -0.17 9.64
CA LEU A 69 28.35 -0.33 8.71
C LEU A 69 27.44 0.90 8.76
N PRO A 70 26.72 1.21 7.67
CA PRO A 70 25.62 2.16 7.73
C PRO A 70 24.63 1.80 8.84
N GLN A 71 23.99 2.79 9.46
CA GLN A 71 23.10 2.56 10.61
C GLN A 71 22.06 1.45 10.35
N GLN A 72 21.46 1.41 9.17
CA GLN A 72 20.48 0.40 8.76
C GLN A 72 21.07 -0.71 7.88
N GLY A 73 22.40 -0.69 7.67
CA GLY A 73 23.11 -1.70 6.88
C GLY A 73 23.46 -2.93 7.73
N TYR A 74 23.77 -4.02 7.04
CA TYR A 74 24.16 -5.28 7.67
C TYR A 74 25.09 -6.12 6.80
N THR A 75 25.77 -7.07 7.45
CA THR A 75 26.39 -8.22 6.79
C THR A 75 25.80 -9.52 7.35
N LEU A 76 25.53 -10.48 6.45
CA LEU A 76 25.14 -11.84 6.80
C LEU A 76 26.15 -12.80 6.18
N LYS A 77 26.88 -13.53 7.03
CA LYS A 77 27.87 -14.51 6.58
C LYS A 77 27.49 -15.90 7.06
N ILE A 78 27.38 -16.83 6.12
CA ILE A 78 27.10 -18.24 6.36
C ILE A 78 28.30 -19.05 5.90
N THR A 79 28.85 -19.85 6.81
CA THR A 79 29.90 -20.82 6.56
C THR A 79 29.41 -22.21 6.97
N PRO A 80 30.05 -23.31 6.59
CA PRO A 80 29.66 -24.64 7.10
C PRO A 80 29.67 -24.77 8.62
N ALA A 81 30.42 -23.91 9.34
CA ALA A 81 30.57 -23.98 10.79
C ALA A 81 29.67 -23.03 11.56
N ARG A 82 29.34 -21.86 11.00
CA ARG A 82 28.64 -20.80 11.74
C ARG A 82 27.96 -19.79 10.85
N ILE A 83 26.99 -19.07 11.44
CA ILE A 83 26.29 -17.92 10.87
C ILE A 83 26.64 -16.67 11.67
N GLU A 84 26.97 -15.57 10.99
CA GLU A 84 27.29 -14.26 11.60
C GLU A 84 26.35 -13.21 11.02
N LEU A 85 25.59 -12.53 11.89
CA LEU A 85 24.78 -11.36 11.57
C LEU A 85 25.40 -10.15 12.21
N ARG A 86 25.81 -9.15 11.41
CA ARG A 86 26.33 -7.88 11.90
C ARG A 86 25.48 -6.75 11.35
N GLY A 87 25.11 -5.81 12.21
CA GLY A 87 24.36 -4.61 11.80
C GLY A 87 25.03 -3.35 12.28
N GLY A 88 24.83 -2.25 11.57
CA GLY A 88 25.23 -0.91 12.04
C GLY A 88 24.41 -0.45 13.26
N SER A 89 23.23 -1.05 13.44
CA SER A 89 22.33 -0.89 14.58
C SER A 89 21.50 -2.16 14.80
N CYS A 90 20.65 -2.18 15.82
CA CYS A 90 19.66 -3.26 16.02
C CYS A 90 18.74 -3.43 14.80
N GLU A 91 18.34 -2.34 14.13
CA GLU A 91 17.54 -2.39 12.90
C GLU A 91 18.28 -3.12 11.77
N GLY A 92 19.58 -2.88 11.61
CA GLY A 92 20.42 -3.59 10.65
C GLY A 92 20.47 -5.10 10.95
N VAL A 93 20.62 -5.51 12.22
CA VAL A 93 20.60 -6.92 12.63
C VAL A 93 19.25 -7.58 12.34
N VAL A 94 18.13 -6.88 12.58
CA VAL A 94 16.78 -7.36 12.24
C VAL A 94 16.62 -7.53 10.71
N SER A 95 17.17 -6.61 9.92
CA SER A 95 17.18 -6.72 8.45
C SER A 95 18.00 -7.93 7.97
N ALA A 96 19.11 -8.24 8.64
CA ALA A 96 19.88 -9.46 8.38
C ALA A 96 19.09 -10.71 8.73
N ALA A 97 18.35 -10.70 9.86
CA ALA A 97 17.45 -11.80 10.26
C ALA A 97 16.34 -12.04 9.23
N ALA A 98 15.76 -10.97 8.66
CA ALA A 98 14.78 -11.07 7.58
C ALA A 98 15.36 -11.75 6.33
N SER A 99 16.59 -11.42 5.94
CA SER A 99 17.29 -12.09 4.83
C SER A 99 17.59 -13.54 5.14
N LEU A 100 18.03 -13.86 6.36
CA LEU A 100 18.26 -15.25 6.79
C LEU A 100 16.97 -16.06 6.73
N ARG A 101 15.84 -15.49 7.22
CA ARG A 101 14.52 -16.13 7.11
C ARG A 101 14.18 -16.50 5.67
N GLN A 102 14.37 -15.58 4.74
CA GLN A 102 14.05 -15.80 3.32
C GLN A 102 14.96 -16.87 2.68
N LEU A 103 16.22 -16.99 3.12
CA LEU A 103 17.10 -18.08 2.69
C LEU A 103 16.63 -19.46 3.18
N LEU A 104 16.00 -19.52 4.37
CA LEU A 104 15.42 -20.77 4.89
C LEU A 104 14.28 -21.30 4.02
N TRP A 105 13.53 -20.44 3.34
CA TRP A 105 12.42 -20.86 2.49
C TRP A 105 12.84 -21.69 1.27
N SER A 106 14.05 -21.46 0.77
CA SER A 106 14.62 -22.24 -0.34
C SER A 106 15.52 -23.39 0.13
N GLY A 107 15.94 -23.38 1.40
CA GLY A 107 16.83 -24.36 2.00
C GLY A 107 16.09 -25.59 2.52
N LYS A 108 16.43 -26.78 1.99
CA LYS A 108 15.89 -28.07 2.50
C LYS A 108 16.80 -28.64 3.58
N GLY A 109 16.70 -28.10 4.82
CA GLY A 109 17.49 -28.60 5.96
C GLY A 109 18.94 -28.12 6.01
N SER A 110 19.38 -27.29 5.06
CA SER A 110 20.71 -26.67 5.04
C SER A 110 20.70 -25.31 4.35
N LEU A 111 21.66 -24.45 4.67
CA LEU A 111 21.85 -23.15 4.03
C LEU A 111 23.14 -23.14 3.23
N PRO A 112 23.16 -22.58 2.00
CA PRO A 112 24.40 -22.42 1.24
C PRO A 112 25.35 -21.46 1.95
N ALA A 113 26.64 -21.75 1.93
CA ALA A 113 27.62 -20.80 2.38
C ALA A 113 27.64 -19.58 1.45
N LEU A 114 27.52 -18.39 2.02
CA LEU A 114 27.50 -17.13 1.29
C LEU A 114 27.84 -15.95 2.23
N GLU A 115 28.08 -14.80 1.60
CA GLU A 115 28.23 -13.53 2.30
C GLU A 115 27.37 -12.48 1.61
N ILE A 116 26.50 -11.82 2.38
CA ILE A 116 25.68 -10.68 1.97
C ILE A 116 26.23 -9.43 2.63
N ASP A 117 26.43 -8.37 1.84
CA ASP A 117 26.69 -7.01 2.29
C ASP A 117 25.55 -6.15 1.74
N ASP A 118 24.77 -5.53 2.63
CA ASP A 118 23.52 -4.91 2.24
C ASP A 118 23.20 -3.66 3.09
N ALA A 119 22.54 -2.71 2.48
CA ALA A 119 22.02 -1.52 3.13
C ALA A 119 20.89 -0.92 2.30
N PRO A 120 19.90 -0.29 2.94
CA PRO A 120 18.79 0.31 2.21
C PRO A 120 19.21 1.53 1.40
N ARG A 121 18.48 1.77 0.30
CA ARG A 121 18.56 3.00 -0.49
C ARG A 121 18.01 4.19 0.30
N PHE A 122 16.84 4.02 0.93
CA PHE A 122 16.16 5.06 1.69
C PHE A 122 16.07 4.72 3.18
N ALA A 123 16.24 5.73 4.02
CA ALA A 123 16.11 5.60 5.47
C ALA A 123 14.66 5.36 5.92
N TRP A 124 13.68 5.93 5.22
CA TRP A 124 12.25 5.73 5.46
C TRP A 124 11.66 4.75 4.44
N ARG A 125 11.15 3.64 4.92
CA ARG A 125 10.47 2.61 4.14
C ARG A 125 9.16 2.33 4.83
N GLY A 126 8.15 3.15 4.49
CA GLY A 126 6.91 3.27 5.23
C GLY A 126 5.75 2.49 4.60
N PHE A 127 4.82 2.15 5.48
CA PHE A 127 3.49 1.68 5.11
C PHE A 127 2.45 2.30 6.03
N MET A 128 1.38 2.89 5.46
CA MET A 128 0.24 3.41 6.21
C MET A 128 -0.94 2.47 6.12
N LEU A 129 -1.56 2.20 7.27
CA LEU A 129 -2.84 1.52 7.37
C LEU A 129 -3.90 2.48 7.92
N ASP A 130 -4.94 2.71 7.13
CA ASP A 130 -6.16 3.36 7.58
C ASP A 130 -6.98 2.38 8.41
N VAL A 131 -7.11 2.65 9.69
CA VAL A 131 -7.95 1.88 10.62
C VAL A 131 -9.25 2.61 10.98
N ALA A 132 -9.41 3.82 10.47
CA ALA A 132 -10.55 4.69 10.75
C ALA A 132 -11.77 4.36 9.89
N ARG A 133 -11.61 4.14 8.58
CA ARG A 133 -12.72 3.82 7.67
C ARG A 133 -13.22 2.41 7.91
N HIS A 134 -12.35 1.39 7.79
CA HIS A 134 -12.62 0.05 8.32
C HIS A 134 -11.58 -0.30 9.40
N PHE A 135 -12.06 -0.92 10.47
CA PHE A 135 -11.24 -1.20 11.65
C PHE A 135 -10.53 -2.56 11.53
N PHE A 136 -9.22 -2.55 11.73
CA PHE A 136 -8.37 -3.73 11.82
C PHE A 136 -8.00 -3.98 13.28
N THR A 137 -8.18 -5.20 13.76
CA THR A 137 -7.86 -5.54 15.16
C THR A 137 -6.35 -5.46 15.42
N LYS A 138 -5.99 -5.41 16.69
CA LYS A 138 -4.58 -5.45 17.13
C LYS A 138 -3.81 -6.62 16.51
N GLU A 139 -4.42 -7.80 16.50
CA GLU A 139 -3.82 -9.02 15.94
C GLU A 139 -3.59 -8.90 14.42
N GLU A 140 -4.52 -8.29 13.69
CA GLU A 140 -4.36 -8.03 12.25
C GLU A 140 -3.25 -7.02 11.98
N VAL A 141 -3.15 -5.96 12.79
CA VAL A 141 -2.04 -4.98 12.72
C VAL A 141 -0.70 -5.64 13.02
N MET A 142 -0.62 -6.49 14.04
CA MET A 142 0.60 -7.22 14.39
C MET A 142 0.99 -8.23 13.31
N SER A 143 0.02 -8.95 12.72
CA SER A 143 0.26 -9.85 11.58
C SER A 143 0.78 -9.11 10.35
N LEU A 144 0.25 -7.92 10.05
CA LEU A 144 0.78 -7.06 8.99
C LEU A 144 2.21 -6.59 9.31
N THR A 145 2.49 -6.24 10.56
CA THR A 145 3.82 -5.82 11.02
C THR A 145 4.86 -6.92 10.77
N ASP A 146 4.52 -8.20 10.94
CA ASP A 146 5.40 -9.32 10.59
C ASP A 146 5.74 -9.36 9.09
N ARG A 147 4.76 -9.05 8.24
CA ARG A 147 5.00 -9.01 6.78
C ARG A 147 5.87 -7.83 6.40
N LEU A 148 5.60 -6.66 6.99
CA LEU A 148 6.42 -5.47 6.78
C LEU A 148 7.88 -5.72 7.19
N ALA A 149 8.12 -6.30 8.35
CA ALA A 149 9.46 -6.65 8.84
C ALA A 149 10.18 -7.64 7.93
N CYS A 150 9.46 -8.66 7.43
CA CYS A 150 9.98 -9.67 6.51
C CYS A 150 10.55 -9.05 5.23
N TYR A 151 9.95 -7.95 4.77
CA TYR A 151 10.36 -7.20 3.58
C TYR A 151 11.09 -5.90 3.90
N LYS A 152 11.62 -5.78 5.12
CA LYS A 152 12.51 -4.69 5.58
C LYS A 152 11.88 -3.29 5.56
N PHE A 153 10.56 -3.18 5.68
CA PHE A 153 9.93 -1.92 6.05
C PHE A 153 10.31 -1.56 7.48
N ASN A 154 10.40 -0.26 7.78
CA ASN A 154 10.79 0.21 9.10
C ASN A 154 9.88 1.29 9.69
N ARG A 155 8.80 1.64 8.99
CA ARG A 155 7.78 2.57 9.49
C ARG A 155 6.39 2.00 9.26
N LEU A 156 5.59 1.92 10.33
CA LEU A 156 4.16 1.64 10.29
C LEU A 156 3.42 2.91 10.68
N HIS A 157 2.80 3.57 9.72
CA HIS A 157 1.97 4.74 9.95
C HIS A 157 0.52 4.29 10.20
N LEU A 158 -0.05 4.61 11.35
CA LEU A 158 -1.43 4.32 11.69
C LEU A 158 -2.29 5.57 11.56
N HIS A 159 -3.19 5.58 10.57
CA HIS A 159 -4.22 6.59 10.41
C HIS A 159 -5.36 6.28 11.38
N LEU A 160 -5.27 6.85 12.60
CA LEU A 160 -6.06 6.45 13.75
C LEU A 160 -7.43 7.13 13.84
N THR A 161 -7.62 8.24 13.13
CA THR A 161 -8.83 9.05 13.22
C THR A 161 -9.22 9.61 11.86
N ASP A 162 -10.53 9.59 11.58
CA ASP A 162 -11.15 10.20 10.42
C ASP A 162 -12.65 10.42 10.67
N ASP A 163 -13.38 10.88 9.67
CA ASP A 163 -14.83 11.14 9.74
C ASP A 163 -15.64 9.92 10.17
N GLN A 164 -15.20 8.71 9.79
CA GLN A 164 -15.92 7.46 10.00
C GLN A 164 -15.58 6.80 11.34
N GLY A 165 -14.49 7.21 12.01
CA GLY A 165 -14.16 6.59 13.27
C GLY A 165 -12.93 7.16 13.96
N TRP A 166 -13.00 7.11 15.29
CA TRP A 166 -11.89 7.42 16.18
C TRP A 166 -11.38 6.14 16.83
N ARG A 167 -10.11 5.76 16.61
CA ARG A 167 -9.64 4.40 16.91
C ARG A 167 -8.69 4.28 18.09
N ILE A 168 -8.33 5.37 18.76
CA ILE A 168 -7.40 5.35 19.89
C ILE A 168 -8.05 5.87 21.17
N GLU A 169 -7.87 5.15 22.28
CA GLU A 169 -8.34 5.59 23.58
C GLU A 169 -7.60 6.84 24.03
N ILE A 170 -8.38 7.90 24.33
CA ILE A 170 -7.94 9.13 24.98
C ILE A 170 -8.68 9.21 26.31
N LYS A 171 -7.97 8.98 27.40
CA LYS A 171 -8.59 8.87 28.73
C LYS A 171 -9.32 10.15 29.16
N ARG A 172 -8.78 11.29 28.77
CA ARG A 172 -9.41 12.60 29.02
C ARG A 172 -10.71 12.79 28.25
N TYR A 173 -10.89 12.12 27.12
CA TYR A 173 -12.06 12.27 26.25
C TYR A 173 -12.72 10.90 25.95
N PRO A 174 -13.34 10.25 26.94
CA PRO A 174 -13.80 8.87 26.81
C PRO A 174 -14.91 8.66 25.78
N LEU A 175 -15.65 9.71 25.39
CA LEU A 175 -16.68 9.58 24.35
C LEU A 175 -16.08 9.29 22.98
N LEU A 176 -14.82 9.65 22.72
CA LEU A 176 -14.14 9.39 21.46
C LEU A 176 -14.14 7.89 21.12
N THR A 177 -13.96 7.01 22.11
CA THR A 177 -14.00 5.56 21.88
C THR A 177 -15.32 4.92 22.24
N ARG A 178 -16.03 5.43 23.25
CA ARG A 178 -17.36 4.90 23.62
C ARG A 178 -18.39 5.13 22.51
N ARG A 179 -18.29 6.25 21.80
CA ARG A 179 -19.24 6.69 20.77
C ARG A 179 -18.57 6.90 19.42
N GLY A 180 -17.48 7.66 19.36
CA GLY A 180 -16.80 8.04 18.11
C GLY A 180 -16.13 6.87 17.37
N ALA A 181 -15.85 5.76 18.08
CA ALA A 181 -15.35 4.54 17.46
C ALA A 181 -16.44 3.68 16.78
N TRP A 182 -17.72 4.07 16.89
CA TRP A 182 -18.87 3.26 16.48
C TRP A 182 -19.81 4.08 15.61
N ARG A 183 -20.02 3.64 14.38
CA ARG A 183 -20.90 4.30 13.40
C ARG A 183 -22.04 3.41 12.92
N THR A 184 -23.09 3.99 12.39
CA THR A 184 -24.03 3.25 11.54
C THR A 184 -23.35 2.87 10.23
N PRO A 185 -23.76 1.76 9.58
CA PRO A 185 -23.32 1.46 8.24
C PRO A 185 -23.51 2.66 7.30
N ASN A 186 -22.53 2.92 6.46
CA ASN A 186 -22.48 4.06 5.55
C ASN A 186 -22.47 3.62 4.07
N LYS A 187 -22.20 4.57 3.16
CA LYS A 187 -22.15 4.29 1.71
C LYS A 187 -21.06 3.28 1.34
N HIS A 188 -19.90 3.32 2.01
CA HIS A 188 -18.77 2.40 1.75
C HIS A 188 -19.11 0.98 2.18
N ASP A 189 -19.73 0.83 3.36
CA ASP A 189 -20.26 -0.48 3.78
C ASP A 189 -21.26 -1.04 2.77
N SER A 190 -22.11 -0.18 2.21
CA SER A 190 -23.09 -0.58 1.20
C SER A 190 -22.42 -1.04 -0.10
N VAL A 191 -21.30 -0.43 -0.50
CA VAL A 191 -20.47 -0.87 -1.62
C VAL A 191 -19.87 -2.24 -1.32
N CYS A 192 -19.24 -2.41 -0.16
CA CYS A 192 -18.66 -3.68 0.26
C CYS A 192 -19.72 -4.82 0.27
N LEU A 193 -20.87 -4.58 0.93
CA LEU A 193 -21.93 -5.58 1.02
C LEU A 193 -22.55 -5.94 -0.35
N ARG A 194 -22.64 -4.97 -1.26
CA ARG A 194 -23.07 -5.21 -2.64
C ARG A 194 -22.05 -6.09 -3.37
N ARG A 195 -20.77 -5.77 -3.28
CA ARG A 195 -19.70 -6.60 -3.84
C ARG A 195 -19.73 -8.02 -3.27
N ALA A 196 -19.90 -8.15 -1.95
CA ALA A 196 -20.03 -9.47 -1.31
C ALA A 196 -21.17 -10.29 -1.91
N ALA A 197 -22.32 -9.66 -2.19
CA ALA A 197 -23.47 -10.32 -2.79
C ALA A 197 -23.29 -10.62 -4.28
N ASP A 198 -22.88 -9.62 -5.07
CA ASP A 198 -22.77 -9.71 -6.52
C ASP A 198 -21.64 -10.65 -6.96
N GLU A 199 -20.53 -10.61 -6.22
CA GLU A 199 -19.36 -11.44 -6.47
C GLU A 199 -19.40 -12.77 -5.67
N ARG A 200 -20.39 -12.97 -4.79
CA ARG A 200 -20.43 -14.09 -3.84
C ARG A 200 -19.12 -14.26 -3.10
N ASP A 201 -18.57 -13.16 -2.57
CA ASP A 201 -17.26 -13.14 -2.00
C ASP A 201 -17.27 -12.62 -0.54
N PRO A 202 -17.03 -13.50 0.44
CA PRO A 202 -17.10 -13.14 1.86
C PRO A 202 -16.03 -12.15 2.31
N LYS A 203 -14.93 -11.94 1.54
CA LYS A 203 -13.88 -10.99 1.92
C LYS A 203 -14.36 -9.54 1.95
N PHE A 204 -15.52 -9.24 1.31
CA PHE A 204 -16.15 -7.92 1.35
C PHE A 204 -17.24 -7.78 2.42
N LEU A 205 -17.53 -8.82 3.19
CA LEU A 205 -18.46 -8.72 4.33
C LEU A 205 -17.82 -7.95 5.49
N LEU A 206 -18.64 -7.17 6.20
CA LEU A 206 -18.19 -6.54 7.43
C LEU A 206 -17.93 -7.62 8.49
N PRO A 207 -16.73 -7.65 9.13
CA PRO A 207 -16.42 -8.65 10.14
C PRO A 207 -17.36 -8.57 11.35
N GLU A 208 -18.01 -9.67 11.73
CA GLU A 208 -18.92 -9.72 12.88
C GLU A 208 -18.26 -9.27 14.20
N LYS A 209 -16.96 -9.53 14.37
CA LYS A 209 -16.18 -9.06 15.52
C LYS A 209 -16.16 -7.54 15.68
N ASN A 210 -16.41 -6.79 14.59
CA ASN A 210 -16.45 -5.34 14.54
C ASN A 210 -17.89 -4.80 14.54
N ILE A 211 -18.88 -5.66 14.80
CA ILE A 211 -20.30 -5.28 14.82
C ILE A 211 -20.86 -5.34 16.24
N ARG A 212 -21.55 -4.29 16.64
CA ARG A 212 -22.39 -4.24 17.83
C ARG A 212 -23.86 -4.08 17.45
N ARG A 213 -24.73 -4.74 18.20
CA ARG A 213 -26.19 -4.58 18.06
C ARG A 213 -26.73 -3.88 19.30
N GLU A 214 -27.07 -2.61 19.13
CA GLU A 214 -27.56 -1.76 20.22
C GLU A 214 -28.95 -1.26 19.88
N GLN A 215 -29.93 -1.55 20.74
CA GLN A 215 -31.34 -1.12 20.56
C GLN A 215 -31.92 -1.43 19.18
N GLY A 216 -31.60 -2.61 18.64
CA GLY A 216 -32.04 -3.05 17.31
C GLY A 216 -31.31 -2.42 16.13
N LYS A 217 -30.28 -1.59 16.37
CA LYS A 217 -29.45 -0.97 15.34
C LYS A 217 -28.09 -1.63 15.27
N ILE A 218 -27.58 -1.79 14.05
CA ILE A 218 -26.21 -2.24 13.78
C ILE A 218 -25.27 -1.05 13.95
N ARG A 219 -24.16 -1.27 14.67
CA ARG A 219 -23.04 -0.35 14.79
C ARG A 219 -21.78 -1.08 14.36
N TYR A 220 -21.04 -0.49 13.45
CA TYR A 220 -19.73 -0.97 13.01
C TYR A 220 -18.64 -0.14 13.68
N GLY A 221 -17.55 -0.80 14.11
CA GLY A 221 -16.42 -0.08 14.68
C GLY A 221 -15.45 -0.95 15.45
N GLY A 222 -14.69 -0.30 16.28
CA GLY A 222 -13.63 -0.85 17.13
C GLY A 222 -12.65 0.26 17.50
N TYR A 223 -11.80 0.00 18.47
CA TYR A 223 -10.72 0.91 18.87
C TYR A 223 -9.63 0.14 19.61
N TYR A 224 -8.47 0.76 19.72
CA TYR A 224 -7.37 0.29 20.55
C TYR A 224 -7.40 0.99 21.90
N THR A 225 -7.30 0.22 22.97
CA THR A 225 -6.96 0.75 24.28
C THR A 225 -5.52 1.26 24.29
N GLN A 226 -5.16 2.07 25.26
CA GLN A 226 -3.76 2.50 25.39
C GLN A 226 -2.81 1.32 25.61
N ASP A 227 -3.28 0.24 26.26
CA ASP A 227 -2.48 -0.97 26.42
C ASP A 227 -2.31 -1.73 25.10
N ASP A 228 -3.36 -1.80 24.27
CA ASP A 228 -3.24 -2.35 22.90
C ASP A 228 -2.21 -1.60 22.07
N ILE A 229 -2.21 -0.27 22.16
CA ILE A 229 -1.21 0.56 21.46
C ILE A 229 0.20 0.27 21.97
N ARG A 230 0.40 0.19 23.30
CA ARG A 230 1.71 -0.16 23.88
C ARG A 230 2.19 -1.53 23.39
N GLU A 231 1.27 -2.49 23.29
CA GLU A 231 1.58 -3.82 22.77
C GLU A 231 1.97 -3.77 21.28
N ILE A 232 1.21 -3.07 20.43
CA ILE A 232 1.53 -2.88 19.01
C ILE A 232 2.91 -2.22 18.84
N VAL A 233 3.16 -1.14 19.58
CA VAL A 233 4.42 -0.39 19.52
C VAL A 233 5.61 -1.26 19.95
N ALA A 234 5.49 -2.00 21.05
CA ALA A 234 6.53 -2.90 21.53
C ALA A 234 6.79 -4.05 20.55
N TYR A 235 5.72 -4.61 19.97
CA TYR A 235 5.78 -5.68 18.98
C TYR A 235 6.50 -5.21 17.70
N ALA A 236 6.16 -4.03 17.21
CA ALA A 236 6.79 -3.43 16.04
C ALA A 236 8.28 -3.11 16.30
N ALA A 237 8.60 -2.57 17.47
CA ALA A 237 9.97 -2.22 17.84
C ALA A 237 10.91 -3.44 17.83
N GLN A 238 10.44 -4.61 18.30
CA GLN A 238 11.23 -5.87 18.23
C GLN A 238 11.56 -6.27 16.78
N ARG A 239 10.78 -5.80 15.82
CA ARG A 239 10.90 -6.05 14.38
C ARG A 239 11.59 -4.92 13.61
N GLY A 240 12.21 -3.97 14.34
CA GLY A 240 12.87 -2.82 13.74
C GLY A 240 11.90 -1.83 13.08
N ILE A 241 10.63 -1.85 13.46
CA ILE A 241 9.59 -0.98 12.92
C ILE A 241 9.16 0.05 13.97
N GLU A 242 9.22 1.34 13.60
CA GLU A 242 8.69 2.45 14.38
C GLU A 242 7.24 2.72 13.97
N VAL A 243 6.35 2.85 14.96
CA VAL A 243 4.93 3.17 14.71
C VAL A 243 4.75 4.68 14.75
N ILE A 244 4.25 5.25 13.67
CA ILE A 244 3.96 6.68 13.52
C ILE A 244 2.46 6.90 13.73
N PRO A 245 2.02 7.62 14.78
CA PRO A 245 0.61 7.93 14.96
C PRO A 245 0.18 9.08 14.09
N GLU A 246 -1.02 8.99 13.53
CA GLU A 246 -1.73 10.11 12.92
C GLU A 246 -3.04 10.40 13.63
N ILE A 247 -3.21 11.68 14.00
CA ILE A 247 -4.48 12.28 14.37
C ILE A 247 -4.75 13.39 13.36
N ASP A 248 -5.73 13.19 12.50
CA ASP A 248 -6.02 14.16 11.45
C ASP A 248 -6.68 15.43 12.00
N LEU A 249 -6.05 16.56 11.73
CA LEU A 249 -6.38 17.88 12.27
C LEU A 249 -6.10 18.97 11.22
N PRO A 250 -6.96 19.97 11.06
CA PRO A 250 -8.27 20.17 11.68
C PRO A 250 -9.41 19.59 10.84
N GLY A 251 -9.14 18.99 9.69
CA GLY A 251 -10.08 18.27 8.82
C GLY A 251 -10.40 16.87 9.33
N HIS A 252 -11.17 16.10 8.58
CA HIS A 252 -11.48 14.68 8.83
C HIS A 252 -11.86 14.36 10.28
N SER A 253 -12.62 15.25 10.93
CA SER A 253 -12.85 15.25 12.38
C SER A 253 -14.30 14.94 12.79
N LEU A 254 -15.17 14.45 11.87
CA LEU A 254 -16.58 14.25 12.17
C LEU A 254 -16.83 13.26 13.32
N ALA A 255 -15.99 12.24 13.50
CA ALA A 255 -16.10 11.32 14.62
C ALA A 255 -15.90 12.03 15.97
N ALA A 256 -14.95 12.96 16.06
CA ALA A 256 -14.71 13.77 17.25
C ALA A 256 -15.83 14.80 17.49
N ILE A 257 -16.25 15.51 16.43
CA ILE A 257 -17.34 16.50 16.49
C ILE A 257 -18.65 15.82 16.90
N GLY A 258 -18.94 14.62 16.39
CA GLY A 258 -20.12 13.85 16.79
C GLY A 258 -20.15 13.48 18.27
N CYS A 259 -18.98 13.42 18.93
CA CYS A 259 -18.86 13.20 20.38
C CYS A 259 -18.90 14.49 21.17
N TYR A 260 -18.30 15.54 20.64
CA TYR A 260 -18.12 16.85 21.28
C TYR A 260 -18.51 17.96 20.29
N PRO A 261 -19.82 18.24 20.12
CA PRO A 261 -20.32 19.19 19.11
C PRO A 261 -19.73 20.60 19.22
N GLN A 262 -19.30 21.01 20.41
CA GLN A 262 -18.64 22.30 20.63
C GLN A 262 -17.29 22.44 19.90
N LEU A 263 -16.76 21.37 19.36
CA LEU A 263 -15.54 21.39 18.53
C LEU A 263 -15.78 21.94 17.11
N ALA A 264 -17.02 21.94 16.61
CA ALA A 264 -17.37 22.56 15.33
C ALA A 264 -17.88 23.98 15.51
N CYS A 265 -17.83 24.80 14.45
CA CYS A 265 -18.25 26.20 14.48
C CYS A 265 -19.71 26.37 14.89
N ASP A 266 -20.60 25.53 14.36
CA ASP A 266 -22.05 25.56 14.61
C ASP A 266 -22.57 24.31 15.33
N GLY A 267 -21.67 23.43 15.78
CA GLY A 267 -22.00 22.18 16.45
C GLY A 267 -22.58 21.08 15.55
N ARG A 268 -22.55 21.26 14.22
CA ARG A 268 -23.11 20.31 13.26
C ARG A 268 -22.06 19.37 12.70
N VAL A 269 -22.47 18.12 12.51
CA VAL A 269 -21.72 17.10 11.77
C VAL A 269 -22.26 17.06 10.35
N GLY A 270 -21.40 17.28 9.36
CA GLY A 270 -21.84 17.29 7.97
C GLY A 270 -20.72 17.51 6.97
N TRP A 271 -21.10 17.63 5.71
CA TRP A 271 -20.22 17.95 4.60
C TRP A 271 -20.45 19.40 4.18
N GLY A 272 -19.35 20.10 3.91
CA GLY A 272 -19.35 21.40 3.28
C GLY A 272 -19.45 21.30 1.76
N LYS A 273 -18.87 22.27 1.07
CA LYS A 273 -18.88 22.30 -0.39
C LYS A 273 -18.02 21.17 -1.02
N HIS A 274 -16.88 20.88 -0.41
CA HIS A 274 -15.90 19.94 -0.94
C HIS A 274 -15.56 18.82 0.05
N PHE A 275 -15.43 19.16 1.33
CA PHE A 275 -14.96 18.25 2.38
C PHE A 275 -15.86 18.27 3.60
N SER A 276 -15.53 17.45 4.60
CA SER A 276 -16.25 17.37 5.86
C SER A 276 -16.05 18.61 6.74
N THR A 277 -17.00 18.85 7.65
CA THR A 277 -16.93 19.96 8.62
C THR A 277 -15.66 19.83 9.48
N PRO A 278 -14.78 20.86 9.48
CA PRO A 278 -13.56 20.86 10.27
C PRO A 278 -13.78 21.28 11.72
N LEU A 279 -12.75 21.13 12.55
CA LEU A 279 -12.71 21.71 13.89
C LEU A 279 -12.77 23.25 13.83
N CYS A 280 -13.42 23.85 14.83
CA CYS A 280 -13.47 25.32 15.03
C CYS A 280 -12.17 25.79 15.69
N ILE A 281 -11.12 26.02 14.92
CA ILE A 281 -9.81 26.42 15.42
C ILE A 281 -9.73 27.90 15.89
N GLY A 282 -10.83 28.63 15.80
CA GLY A 282 -10.97 29.95 16.42
C GLY A 282 -11.14 29.90 17.95
N ARG A 283 -11.52 28.76 18.52
CA ARG A 283 -11.76 28.58 19.97
C ARG A 283 -10.56 28.04 20.69
N ASP A 284 -10.21 28.65 21.83
CA ASP A 284 -9.12 28.14 22.68
C ASP A 284 -9.42 26.75 23.26
N SER A 285 -10.70 26.44 23.52
CA SER A 285 -11.13 25.10 23.96
C SER A 285 -10.87 24.01 22.94
N THR A 286 -11.00 24.31 21.66
CA THR A 286 -10.67 23.39 20.57
C THR A 286 -9.14 23.19 20.45
N ILE A 287 -8.39 24.27 20.58
CA ILE A 287 -6.91 24.19 20.63
C ILE A 287 -6.46 23.35 21.82
N ALA A 288 -7.08 23.56 22.99
CA ALA A 288 -6.80 22.76 24.18
C ALA A 288 -7.17 21.28 23.99
N PHE A 289 -8.29 20.97 23.32
CA PHE A 289 -8.65 19.61 22.96
C PHE A 289 -7.56 18.94 22.13
N CYS A 290 -7.12 19.57 21.04
CA CYS A 290 -6.05 19.04 20.18
C CYS A 290 -4.76 18.80 20.98
N LYS A 291 -4.32 19.76 21.78
CA LYS A 291 -3.12 19.61 22.63
C LYS A 291 -3.25 18.48 23.63
N ASN A 292 -4.39 18.33 24.27
CA ASN A 292 -4.62 17.25 25.24
C ASN A 292 -4.60 15.87 24.57
N VAL A 293 -5.18 15.73 23.37
CA VAL A 293 -5.11 14.50 22.57
C VAL A 293 -3.65 14.18 22.24
N LEU A 294 -2.92 15.13 21.65
CA LEU A 294 -1.52 14.95 21.28
C LEU A 294 -0.64 14.61 22.49
N THR A 295 -0.90 15.19 23.65
CA THR A 295 -0.15 14.90 24.89
C THR A 295 -0.26 13.43 25.30
N GLU A 296 -1.46 12.82 25.21
CA GLU A 296 -1.61 11.40 25.53
C GLU A 296 -0.90 10.48 24.53
N LEU A 297 -0.65 10.92 23.28
CA LEU A 297 0.13 10.16 22.31
C LEU A 297 1.62 10.09 22.68
N PHE A 298 2.18 11.12 23.32
CA PHE A 298 3.61 11.17 23.59
C PHE A 298 4.08 10.04 24.52
N ASP A 299 3.22 9.61 25.43
CA ASP A 299 3.49 8.50 26.34
C ASP A 299 3.29 7.12 25.70
N LEU A 300 2.58 7.06 24.58
CA LEU A 300 2.24 5.81 23.88
C LEU A 300 3.19 5.53 22.72
N PHE A 301 3.65 6.58 22.03
CA PHE A 301 4.47 6.46 20.84
C PHE A 301 5.84 7.10 21.06
N PRO A 302 6.89 6.27 21.11
CA PRO A 302 8.29 6.78 21.24
C PRO A 302 8.76 7.51 19.98
N SER A 303 8.04 7.37 18.86
CA SER A 303 8.37 8.04 17.61
C SER A 303 8.64 9.53 17.80
N GLN A 304 9.68 10.00 17.13
CA GLN A 304 9.94 11.43 17.01
C GLN A 304 8.88 12.14 16.18
N TYR A 305 8.30 11.46 15.19
CA TYR A 305 7.30 12.02 14.29
C TYR A 305 5.89 11.82 14.84
N VAL A 306 5.07 12.87 14.73
CA VAL A 306 3.62 12.83 14.95
C VAL A 306 2.96 13.40 13.69
N HIS A 307 2.17 12.59 13.02
CA HIS A 307 1.43 13.00 11.83
C HIS A 307 0.12 13.65 12.23
N ILE A 308 -0.14 14.84 11.71
CA ILE A 308 -1.33 15.64 12.06
C ILE A 308 -2.36 15.71 10.93
N GLY A 309 -2.16 14.98 9.83
CA GLY A 309 -2.99 15.13 8.63
C GLY A 309 -2.77 16.46 7.93
N GLY A 310 -3.73 17.35 8.03
CA GLY A 310 -3.66 18.71 7.47
C GLY A 310 -4.25 18.84 6.08
N ASP A 311 -4.73 17.74 5.52
CA ASP A 311 -5.30 17.60 4.18
C ASP A 311 -6.79 17.94 4.14
N GLU A 312 -7.27 18.27 2.95
CA GLU A 312 -8.68 18.35 2.55
C GLU A 312 -9.59 19.18 3.49
N VAL A 313 -9.08 20.26 4.03
CA VAL A 313 -9.79 21.07 5.03
C VAL A 313 -10.86 21.97 4.40
N GLU A 314 -12.14 21.78 4.78
CA GLU A 314 -13.26 22.65 4.41
C GLU A 314 -13.21 23.96 5.20
N ARG A 315 -12.76 25.05 4.58
CA ARG A 315 -12.53 26.34 5.25
C ARG A 315 -13.77 27.23 5.33
N THR A 316 -14.81 26.92 4.55
CA THR A 316 -16.03 27.74 4.43
C THR A 316 -16.72 28.04 5.78
N PRO A 317 -16.84 27.09 6.74
CA PRO A 317 -17.44 27.40 8.02
C PRO A 317 -16.68 28.46 8.85
N TRP A 318 -15.39 28.63 8.63
CA TRP A 318 -14.57 29.61 9.35
C TRP A 318 -14.80 31.04 8.86
N GLU A 319 -15.25 31.22 7.63
CA GLU A 319 -15.51 32.54 7.03
C GLU A 319 -16.65 33.29 7.73
N THR A 320 -17.61 32.55 8.29
CA THR A 320 -18.79 33.11 8.96
C THR A 320 -18.82 32.88 10.48
N CYS A 321 -17.96 32.01 11.00
CA CYS A 321 -17.91 31.70 12.44
C CYS A 321 -17.39 32.89 13.25
N PRO A 322 -18.14 33.41 14.25
CA PRO A 322 -17.70 34.55 15.05
C PRO A 322 -16.38 34.31 15.79
N ASP A 323 -16.14 33.08 16.26
CA ASP A 323 -14.92 32.72 16.99
C ASP A 323 -13.71 32.68 16.05
N CYS A 324 -13.85 32.09 14.86
CA CYS A 324 -12.81 32.09 13.85
C CYS A 324 -12.49 33.50 13.35
N GLN A 325 -13.51 34.30 13.09
CA GLN A 325 -13.36 35.70 12.67
C GLN A 325 -12.72 36.57 13.76
N ARG A 326 -13.02 36.33 15.02
CA ARG A 326 -12.35 36.99 16.15
C ARG A 326 -10.85 36.60 16.19
N ARG A 327 -10.53 35.33 16.01
CA ARG A 327 -9.15 34.83 15.96
C ARG A 327 -8.38 35.44 14.79
N ILE A 328 -8.96 35.45 13.59
CA ILE A 328 -8.36 36.06 12.39
C ILE A 328 -7.98 37.52 12.67
N ARG A 329 -8.89 38.29 13.27
CA ARG A 329 -8.58 39.70 13.62
C ARG A 329 -7.53 39.83 14.70
N ALA A 330 -7.59 39.00 15.76
CA ALA A 330 -6.66 39.06 16.88
C ALA A 330 -5.22 38.71 16.48
N GLU A 331 -5.07 37.72 15.60
CA GLU A 331 -3.76 37.27 15.08
C GLU A 331 -3.33 38.02 13.81
N LYS A 332 -4.15 38.97 13.32
CA LYS A 332 -3.92 39.80 12.11
C LYS A 332 -3.72 38.95 10.86
N LEU A 333 -4.55 37.92 10.70
CA LEU A 333 -4.54 37.01 9.56
C LEU A 333 -5.40 37.56 8.42
N GLU A 334 -5.08 37.22 7.16
CA GLU A 334 -5.78 37.70 5.97
C GLU A 334 -7.12 36.96 5.72
N GLY A 335 -7.27 35.72 6.27
CA GLY A 335 -8.50 34.95 6.08
C GLY A 335 -8.42 33.50 6.60
N ALA A 336 -9.37 32.69 6.15
CA ALA A 336 -9.50 31.30 6.59
C ALA A 336 -8.29 30.42 6.23
N GLY A 337 -7.64 30.66 5.09
CA GLY A 337 -6.41 29.97 4.71
C GLY A 337 -5.28 30.21 5.70
N GLU A 338 -5.03 31.49 6.05
CA GLU A 338 -4.03 31.82 7.05
C GLU A 338 -4.41 31.38 8.47
N LEU A 339 -5.70 31.19 8.76
CA LEU A 339 -6.14 30.64 10.02
C LEU A 339 -5.72 29.15 10.16
N GLN A 340 -5.82 28.37 9.07
CA GLN A 340 -5.28 27.01 9.04
C GLN A 340 -3.77 27.04 9.26
N ALA A 341 -3.06 27.86 8.49
CA ALA A 341 -1.61 28.01 8.60
C ALA A 341 -1.17 28.39 10.03
N TRP A 342 -1.89 29.33 10.66
CA TRP A 342 -1.66 29.68 12.06
C TRP A 342 -1.85 28.48 13.00
N PHE A 343 -2.92 27.70 12.82
CA PHE A 343 -3.16 26.49 13.62
C PHE A 343 -2.03 25.46 13.45
N THR A 344 -1.62 25.19 12.22
CA THR A 344 -0.55 24.24 11.91
C THR A 344 0.77 24.69 12.54
N ARG A 345 1.14 25.99 12.41
CA ARG A 345 2.34 26.53 13.08
C ARG A 345 2.28 26.47 14.61
N LYS A 346 1.09 26.68 15.22
CA LYS A 346 0.92 26.54 16.67
C LYS A 346 1.05 25.08 17.11
N THR A 347 0.60 24.14 16.28
CA THR A 347 0.76 22.71 16.53
C THR A 347 2.21 22.29 16.36
N GLU A 348 2.93 22.80 15.34
CA GLU A 348 4.37 22.59 15.18
C GLU A 348 5.15 23.05 16.43
N GLN A 349 4.90 24.26 16.91
CA GLN A 349 5.54 24.80 18.11
C GLN A 349 5.24 23.93 19.33
N PHE A 350 4.01 23.46 19.47
CA PHE A 350 3.61 22.60 20.59
C PHE A 350 4.34 21.24 20.53
N LEU A 351 4.40 20.60 19.37
CA LEU A 351 5.12 19.34 19.18
C LEU A 351 6.62 19.51 19.44
N ALA A 352 7.23 20.55 18.89
CA ALA A 352 8.66 20.86 19.08
C ALA A 352 9.01 21.07 20.56
N ALA A 353 8.13 21.75 21.34
CA ALA A 353 8.32 21.94 22.77
C ALA A 353 8.30 20.61 23.56
N HIS A 354 7.77 19.53 23.00
CA HIS A 354 7.75 18.18 23.55
C HIS A 354 8.77 17.24 22.88
N GLY A 355 9.73 17.78 22.11
CA GLY A 355 10.77 16.99 21.42
C GLY A 355 10.23 16.16 20.25
N LYS A 356 9.04 16.51 19.72
CA LYS A 356 8.42 15.84 18.58
C LYS A 356 8.53 16.67 17.31
N THR A 357 8.54 16.01 16.18
CA THR A 357 8.57 16.63 14.85
C THR A 357 7.19 16.49 14.21
N LEU A 358 6.65 17.60 13.73
CA LEU A 358 5.42 17.59 12.96
C LEU A 358 5.67 16.91 11.61
N LEU A 359 4.78 15.99 11.27
CA LEU A 359 4.64 15.39 9.94
C LEU A 359 3.20 15.64 9.47
N GLY A 360 2.99 15.90 8.19
CA GLY A 360 1.65 16.04 7.62
C GLY A 360 1.64 15.83 6.12
N TRP A 361 0.44 15.73 5.57
CA TRP A 361 0.24 15.66 4.12
C TRP A 361 0.71 16.96 3.46
N ASP A 362 1.04 16.94 2.19
CA ASP A 362 1.77 18.04 1.53
C ASP A 362 1.02 19.38 1.45
N GLU A 363 -0.26 19.43 1.78
CA GLU A 363 -1.02 20.67 1.96
C GLU A 363 -0.41 21.59 3.03
N ILE A 364 0.24 21.01 4.05
CA ILE A 364 0.90 21.81 5.10
C ILE A 364 2.06 22.67 4.59
N THR A 365 2.58 22.42 3.39
CA THR A 365 3.63 23.26 2.77
C THR A 365 3.17 24.69 2.52
N GLU A 366 1.87 24.91 2.39
CA GLU A 366 1.27 26.22 2.20
C GLU A 366 1.20 27.02 3.52
N ASP A 367 1.46 26.38 4.66
CA ASP A 367 1.26 26.93 6.00
C ASP A 367 2.47 27.69 6.57
N GLY A 368 3.56 27.79 5.82
CA GLY A 368 4.77 28.51 6.25
C GLY A 368 5.44 27.89 7.47
N LEU A 369 5.55 26.57 7.49
CA LEU A 369 6.22 25.79 8.53
C LEU A 369 7.74 25.95 8.48
N THR A 370 8.40 25.63 9.59
CA THR A 370 9.85 25.57 9.63
C THR A 370 10.39 24.32 8.91
N PRO A 371 11.65 24.34 8.42
CA PRO A 371 12.26 23.17 7.79
C PRO A 371 12.36 21.93 8.69
N GLN A 372 12.14 22.08 10.01
CA GLN A 372 12.12 20.94 10.95
C GLN A 372 10.92 20.03 10.75
N SER A 373 9.79 20.57 10.26
CA SER A 373 8.61 19.76 9.92
C SER A 373 8.87 18.92 8.70
N ALA A 374 8.38 17.68 8.71
CA ALA A 374 8.44 16.76 7.59
C ALA A 374 7.15 16.79 6.78
N VAL A 375 7.25 16.53 5.50
CA VAL A 375 6.16 16.59 4.53
C VAL A 375 5.98 15.22 3.90
N MET A 376 4.74 14.73 3.86
CA MET A 376 4.37 13.53 3.11
C MET A 376 3.66 13.94 1.83
N TRP A 377 4.37 13.84 0.71
CA TRP A 377 3.84 14.25 -0.59
C TRP A 377 2.99 13.13 -1.19
N TRP A 378 1.70 13.41 -1.43
CA TRP A 378 0.75 12.44 -1.97
C TRP A 378 0.06 12.89 -3.28
N ARG A 379 -0.04 14.21 -3.49
CA ARG A 379 -0.74 14.81 -4.64
C ARG A 379 0.13 14.69 -5.90
N SER A 380 0.12 13.49 -6.53
CA SER A 380 0.91 13.20 -7.74
C SER A 380 0.64 14.16 -8.91
N TRP A 381 -0.55 14.78 -8.95
CA TRP A 381 -0.89 15.82 -9.92
C TRP A 381 -0.31 17.20 -9.59
N MET A 382 0.38 17.36 -8.46
CA MET A 382 1.05 18.61 -8.04
C MET A 382 2.55 18.35 -7.76
N PRO A 383 3.34 17.97 -8.76
CA PRO A 383 4.76 17.64 -8.57
C PRO A 383 5.60 18.86 -8.13
N SER A 384 5.14 20.07 -8.42
CA SER A 384 5.78 21.30 -7.96
C SER A 384 5.82 21.44 -6.44
N THR A 385 4.85 20.87 -5.73
CA THR A 385 4.80 20.89 -4.26
C THR A 385 5.96 20.08 -3.67
N LEU A 386 6.24 18.88 -4.23
CA LEU A 386 7.41 18.08 -3.86
C LEU A 386 8.72 18.87 -4.01
N THR A 387 8.93 19.44 -5.19
CA THR A 387 10.13 20.23 -5.49
C THR A 387 10.26 21.43 -4.55
N ALA A 388 9.16 22.17 -4.32
CA ALA A 388 9.16 23.32 -3.43
C ALA A 388 9.45 22.93 -1.97
N ALA A 389 8.89 21.83 -1.48
CA ALA A 389 9.16 21.34 -0.13
C ALA A 389 10.65 21.03 0.06
N LEU A 390 11.27 20.31 -0.88
CA LEU A 390 12.70 20.00 -0.87
C LEU A 390 13.57 21.26 -0.95
N GLN A 391 13.22 22.20 -1.84
CA GLN A 391 13.92 23.49 -2.00
C GLN A 391 13.87 24.36 -0.73
N ASN A 392 12.76 24.31 -0.01
CA ASN A 392 12.57 25.00 1.26
C ASN A 392 13.25 24.29 2.45
N GLY A 393 13.94 23.19 2.20
CA GLY A 393 14.71 22.45 3.19
C GLY A 393 13.91 21.50 4.08
N HIS A 394 12.64 21.22 3.74
CA HIS A 394 11.87 20.20 4.43
C HIS A 394 12.41 18.80 4.18
N ARG A 395 12.26 17.93 5.16
CA ARG A 395 12.39 16.50 4.97
C ARG A 395 11.10 15.97 4.31
N VAL A 396 11.24 15.19 3.25
CA VAL A 396 10.09 14.72 2.47
C VAL A 396 10.03 13.20 2.45
N ILE A 397 8.81 12.67 2.58
CA ILE A 397 8.47 11.27 2.29
C ILE A 397 7.58 11.28 1.04
N GLU A 398 7.98 10.54 0.02
CA GLU A 398 7.13 10.39 -1.16
C GLU A 398 6.11 9.29 -0.97
N SER A 399 4.84 9.65 -1.21
CA SER A 399 3.69 8.75 -1.12
C SER A 399 2.68 9.02 -2.25
N PRO A 400 3.16 9.19 -3.53
CA PRO A 400 2.29 9.64 -4.62
C PRO A 400 1.12 8.70 -4.85
N SER A 401 -0.10 9.26 -4.89
CA SER A 401 -1.35 8.49 -5.02
C SER A 401 -1.40 7.63 -6.28
N GLU A 402 -0.76 8.08 -7.36
CA GLU A 402 -0.72 7.35 -8.63
C GLU A 402 0.01 5.99 -8.53
N PHE A 403 1.02 5.88 -7.66
CA PHE A 403 1.88 4.69 -7.56
C PHE A 403 1.75 3.94 -6.25
N LEU A 404 1.59 4.67 -5.13
CA LEU A 404 1.73 4.12 -3.78
C LEU A 404 0.41 4.04 -3.00
N TYR A 405 -0.74 4.47 -3.54
CA TYR A 405 -2.04 4.19 -2.96
C TYR A 405 -2.51 2.80 -3.39
N LEU A 406 -2.18 1.80 -2.57
CA LEU A 406 -2.43 0.39 -2.91
C LEU A 406 -3.89 -0.05 -2.73
N ASN A 407 -4.76 0.82 -2.19
CA ASN A 407 -6.22 0.62 -2.19
C ASN A 407 -6.86 0.85 -3.56
N GLY A 408 -6.17 1.55 -4.47
CA GLY A 408 -6.64 1.80 -5.83
C GLY A 408 -6.89 0.53 -6.64
N GLU A 409 -7.66 0.67 -7.72
CA GLU A 409 -7.98 -0.43 -8.61
C GLU A 409 -6.72 -1.08 -9.20
N LEU A 410 -6.74 -2.41 -9.24
CA LEU A 410 -5.58 -3.21 -9.61
C LEU A 410 -5.17 -3.01 -11.08
N ASP A 411 -6.13 -2.64 -11.94
CA ASP A 411 -5.89 -2.37 -13.36
C ASP A 411 -5.18 -1.04 -13.61
N ARG A 412 -5.43 -0.05 -12.76
CA ARG A 412 -4.81 1.27 -12.88
C ARG A 412 -3.44 1.34 -12.24
N ASN A 413 -3.25 0.60 -11.15
CA ASN A 413 -2.01 0.56 -10.40
C ASN A 413 -1.42 -0.85 -10.42
N THR A 414 -0.98 -1.28 -11.62
CA THR A 414 -0.46 -2.62 -11.86
C THR A 414 0.88 -2.85 -11.14
N LEU A 415 1.23 -4.12 -10.96
CA LEU A 415 2.52 -4.50 -10.36
C LEU A 415 3.70 -3.90 -11.14
N GLY A 416 3.65 -3.93 -12.47
CA GLY A 416 4.69 -3.37 -13.34
C GLY A 416 4.82 -1.85 -13.18
N LYS A 417 3.69 -1.13 -13.06
CA LYS A 417 3.66 0.32 -12.84
C LYS A 417 4.30 0.68 -11.50
N VAL A 418 3.92 0.00 -10.41
CA VAL A 418 4.50 0.21 -9.08
C VAL A 418 5.99 -0.08 -9.06
N TYR A 419 6.42 -1.20 -9.67
CA TYR A 419 7.83 -1.58 -9.72
C TYR A 419 8.67 -0.63 -10.57
N GLY A 420 8.13 -0.15 -11.69
CA GLY A 420 8.81 0.74 -12.64
C GLY A 420 8.97 2.18 -12.16
N TRP A 421 8.22 2.59 -11.14
CA TRP A 421 8.30 3.94 -10.61
C TRP A 421 9.66 4.23 -9.98
N GLU A 422 10.20 5.45 -10.25
CA GLU A 422 11.48 5.93 -9.71
C GLU A 422 11.25 7.16 -8.83
N PRO A 423 11.44 7.04 -7.50
CA PRO A 423 11.20 8.14 -6.57
C PRO A 423 12.22 9.26 -6.66
N LEU A 424 13.44 8.99 -7.13
CA LEU A 424 14.50 9.99 -7.24
C LEU A 424 14.97 10.12 -8.71
N PRO A 425 14.13 10.71 -9.60
CA PRO A 425 14.54 10.98 -10.96
C PRO A 425 15.68 12.01 -10.99
N GLU A 426 16.37 12.13 -12.13
CA GLU A 426 17.51 13.05 -12.31
C GLU A 426 17.20 14.49 -11.86
N SER A 427 15.96 14.94 -12.10
CA SER A 427 15.49 16.28 -11.73
C SER A 427 15.47 16.57 -10.22
N LEU A 428 15.44 15.53 -9.38
CA LEU A 428 15.38 15.66 -7.92
C LEU A 428 16.72 15.34 -7.21
N ARG A 429 17.71 14.83 -7.94
CA ARG A 429 19.02 14.42 -7.34
C ARG A 429 19.73 15.51 -6.56
N ALA A 430 19.56 16.76 -6.95
CA ALA A 430 20.16 17.90 -6.23
C ALA A 430 19.66 18.03 -4.79
N TRP A 431 18.51 17.43 -4.46
CA TRP A 431 17.87 17.47 -3.14
C TRP A 431 17.74 16.10 -2.47
N GLU A 432 18.50 15.11 -2.92
CA GLU A 432 18.45 13.72 -2.41
C GLU A 432 18.53 13.64 -0.88
N GLU A 433 19.38 14.46 -0.25
CA GLU A 433 19.51 14.50 1.21
C GLU A 433 18.23 14.92 1.95
N GLY A 434 17.32 15.65 1.29
CA GLY A 434 16.01 16.03 1.82
C GLY A 434 14.98 14.90 1.75
N LEU A 435 15.19 13.94 0.86
CA LEU A 435 14.27 12.81 0.68
C LEU A 435 14.55 11.72 1.71
N LEU A 436 13.65 11.56 2.68
CA LEU A 436 13.74 10.49 3.69
C LEU A 436 13.48 9.11 3.09
N GLY A 437 12.57 9.04 2.11
CA GLY A 437 12.22 7.80 1.44
C GLY A 437 10.78 7.78 0.96
N ILE A 438 10.20 6.58 0.93
CA ILE A 438 8.88 6.34 0.32
C ILE A 438 7.94 5.63 1.28
N GLN A 439 6.64 5.81 1.07
CA GLN A 439 5.61 5.15 1.85
C GLN A 439 4.42 4.76 0.99
N ALA A 440 4.03 3.48 1.06
CA ALA A 440 2.78 3.01 0.48
C ALA A 440 1.62 3.19 1.46
N ASN A 441 0.43 3.44 0.94
CA ASN A 441 -0.78 3.69 1.73
C ASN A 441 -1.88 2.68 1.38
N MET A 442 -2.58 2.22 2.42
CA MET A 442 -3.81 1.44 2.31
C MET A 442 -4.95 2.20 2.97
N TRP A 443 -5.70 2.94 2.17
CA TRP A 443 -6.99 3.50 2.56
C TRP A 443 -8.04 2.40 2.54
N THR A 444 -8.99 2.45 3.48
CA THR A 444 -9.85 1.29 3.74
C THR A 444 -11.34 1.56 3.55
N GLU A 445 -11.72 2.60 2.79
CA GLU A 445 -13.13 2.89 2.52
C GLU A 445 -13.89 1.67 1.99
N ASP A 446 -13.27 0.92 1.07
CA ASP A 446 -13.86 -0.26 0.42
C ASP A 446 -13.06 -1.55 0.71
N VAL A 447 -12.30 -1.56 1.81
CA VAL A 447 -11.42 -2.68 2.21
C VAL A 447 -11.76 -3.12 3.65
N PRO A 448 -12.82 -3.95 3.83
CA PRO A 448 -13.35 -4.25 5.17
C PRO A 448 -12.62 -5.36 5.91
N THR A 449 -11.78 -6.16 5.24
CA THR A 449 -11.13 -7.34 5.83
C THR A 449 -9.65 -7.46 5.48
N ALA A 450 -8.92 -8.27 6.25
CA ALA A 450 -7.52 -8.58 5.96
C ALA A 450 -7.33 -9.32 4.63
N ASP A 451 -8.27 -10.18 4.20
CA ASP A 451 -8.19 -10.86 2.91
C ASP A 451 -8.39 -9.88 1.73
N ALA A 452 -9.31 -8.91 1.86
CA ALA A 452 -9.47 -7.84 0.88
C ALA A 452 -8.22 -6.93 0.83
N ALA A 453 -7.65 -6.60 1.99
CA ALA A 453 -6.40 -5.84 2.06
C ALA A 453 -5.23 -6.61 1.44
N GLY A 454 -5.09 -7.90 1.74
CA GLY A 454 -4.04 -8.75 1.19
C GLY A 454 -4.05 -8.81 -0.34
N GLU A 455 -5.22 -8.95 -0.95
CA GLU A 455 -5.38 -8.93 -2.41
C GLU A 455 -4.92 -7.60 -3.03
N ARG A 456 -5.19 -6.50 -2.36
CA ARG A 456 -4.76 -5.17 -2.80
C ARG A 456 -3.27 -4.92 -2.58
N LEU A 457 -2.72 -5.41 -1.48
CA LEU A 457 -1.33 -5.18 -1.09
C LEU A 457 -0.35 -6.04 -1.88
N PHE A 458 -0.61 -7.35 -1.96
CA PHE A 458 0.37 -8.29 -2.49
C PHE A 458 0.04 -8.72 -3.93
N PRO A 459 1.06 -8.79 -4.83
CA PRO A 459 2.49 -8.61 -4.58
C PRO A 459 3.01 -7.16 -4.68
N ARG A 460 2.16 -6.13 -4.89
CA ARG A 460 2.61 -4.74 -5.11
C ARG A 460 3.45 -4.18 -3.96
N LEU A 461 3.13 -4.54 -2.72
CA LEU A 461 3.91 -4.12 -1.54
C LEU A 461 5.34 -4.67 -1.57
N LEU A 462 5.56 -5.86 -2.18
CA LEU A 462 6.90 -6.41 -2.39
C LEU A 462 7.69 -5.58 -3.42
N ALA A 463 7.01 -5.07 -4.44
CA ALA A 463 7.62 -4.15 -5.42
C ALA A 463 8.03 -2.82 -4.76
N VAL A 464 7.18 -2.28 -3.87
CA VAL A 464 7.52 -1.09 -3.06
C VAL A 464 8.74 -1.36 -2.17
N ALA A 465 8.80 -2.53 -1.52
CA ALA A 465 9.95 -2.92 -0.71
C ALA A 465 11.26 -2.90 -1.52
N GLU A 466 11.24 -3.44 -2.74
CA GLU A 466 12.40 -3.45 -3.63
C GLU A 466 12.78 -2.04 -4.09
N THR A 467 11.81 -1.19 -4.41
CA THR A 467 12.04 0.22 -4.76
C THR A 467 12.63 1.02 -3.60
N ALA A 468 12.17 0.76 -2.39
CA ALA A 468 12.62 1.45 -1.18
C ALA A 468 14.01 1.01 -0.71
N TRP A 469 14.38 -0.23 -0.96
CA TRP A 469 15.61 -0.84 -0.45
C TRP A 469 16.73 -0.89 -1.48
N SER A 470 16.44 -1.38 -2.69
CA SER A 470 17.47 -1.71 -3.68
C SER A 470 17.81 -0.51 -4.55
N ALA A 471 19.09 -0.38 -4.91
CA ALA A 471 19.54 0.64 -5.85
C ALA A 471 18.93 0.41 -7.25
N PRO A 472 18.66 1.47 -8.04
CA PRO A 472 17.97 1.37 -9.31
C PRO A 472 18.60 0.37 -10.29
N GLU A 473 19.93 0.33 -10.35
CA GLU A 473 20.70 -0.57 -11.22
C GLU A 473 20.65 -2.04 -10.79
N LYS A 474 20.10 -2.35 -9.62
CA LYS A 474 19.86 -3.72 -9.12
C LYS A 474 18.43 -4.18 -9.33
N ARG A 475 17.54 -3.30 -9.78
CA ARG A 475 16.14 -3.62 -9.99
C ARG A 475 15.93 -4.18 -11.39
N ASP A 476 15.46 -5.41 -11.46
CA ASP A 476 15.08 -6.12 -12.68
C ASP A 476 13.70 -6.75 -12.48
N PHE A 477 12.72 -6.28 -13.25
CA PHE A 477 11.33 -6.72 -13.11
C PHE A 477 11.14 -8.20 -13.47
N ALA A 478 11.88 -8.70 -14.47
CA ALA A 478 11.80 -10.10 -14.86
C ALA A 478 12.36 -11.02 -13.76
N ASP A 479 13.51 -10.66 -13.15
CA ASP A 479 14.05 -11.38 -12.01
C ASP A 479 13.15 -11.25 -10.76
N PHE A 480 12.59 -10.07 -10.53
CA PHE A 480 11.61 -9.87 -9.45
C PHE A 480 10.41 -10.81 -9.61
N ARG A 481 9.81 -10.89 -10.78
CA ARG A 481 8.70 -11.82 -11.07
C ARG A 481 9.11 -13.30 -10.90
N ARG A 482 10.33 -13.67 -11.28
CA ARG A 482 10.86 -15.02 -11.08
C ARG A 482 10.89 -15.43 -9.59
N ARG A 483 11.18 -14.48 -8.70
CA ARG A 483 11.27 -14.71 -7.25
C ARG A 483 9.89 -14.76 -6.56
N LEU A 484 8.87 -14.10 -7.11
CA LEU A 484 7.55 -13.96 -6.49
C LEU A 484 6.88 -15.28 -6.06
N PRO A 485 6.89 -16.38 -6.83
CA PRO A 485 6.17 -17.61 -6.45
C PRO A 485 6.53 -18.13 -5.06
N LEU A 486 7.81 -18.08 -4.68
CA LEU A 486 8.26 -18.47 -3.34
C LEU A 486 7.63 -17.58 -2.26
N HIS A 487 7.62 -16.26 -2.48
CA HIS A 487 7.09 -15.29 -1.52
C HIS A 487 5.56 -15.38 -1.40
N LEU A 488 4.84 -15.57 -2.51
CA LEU A 488 3.39 -15.76 -2.50
C LEU A 488 2.99 -17.02 -1.71
N HIS A 489 3.77 -18.11 -1.87
CA HIS A 489 3.57 -19.31 -1.07
C HIS A 489 3.77 -19.04 0.44
N GLN A 490 4.76 -18.22 0.82
CA GLN A 490 4.97 -17.87 2.23
C GLN A 490 3.88 -16.94 2.78
N LEU A 491 3.31 -16.07 1.95
CA LEU A 491 2.12 -15.29 2.33
C LEU A 491 0.93 -16.21 2.63
N GLU A 492 0.68 -17.22 1.78
CA GLU A 492 -0.37 -18.23 2.05
C GLU A 492 -0.15 -18.96 3.37
N ARG A 493 1.08 -19.45 3.63
CA ARG A 493 1.43 -20.09 4.92
C ARG A 493 1.18 -19.17 6.11
N ALA A 494 1.41 -17.88 5.95
CA ALA A 494 1.17 -16.86 6.98
C ALA A 494 -0.29 -16.42 7.08
N GLY A 495 -1.20 -17.00 6.30
CA GLY A 495 -2.63 -16.68 6.32
C GLY A 495 -3.00 -15.41 5.54
N TRP A 496 -2.09 -14.86 4.73
CA TRP A 496 -2.37 -13.67 3.92
C TRP A 496 -2.89 -14.04 2.53
N ASN A 497 -3.89 -13.26 2.07
CA ASN A 497 -4.34 -13.28 0.70
C ASN A 497 -3.40 -12.44 -0.18
N TYR A 498 -3.45 -12.67 -1.49
CA TYR A 498 -2.73 -11.88 -2.49
C TYR A 498 -3.48 -11.94 -3.82
N ARG A 499 -3.22 -10.99 -4.71
CA ARG A 499 -3.75 -11.02 -6.06
C ARG A 499 -3.10 -12.15 -6.86
N LEU A 500 -3.94 -12.99 -7.44
CA LEU A 500 -3.53 -13.94 -8.47
C LEU A 500 -3.33 -13.22 -9.81
N ASP A 501 -2.40 -13.72 -10.62
CA ASP A 501 -2.25 -13.27 -12.00
C ASP A 501 -3.55 -13.53 -12.77
N ASP A 502 -3.79 -12.73 -13.81
CA ASP A 502 -4.98 -12.88 -14.65
C ASP A 502 -4.94 -14.21 -15.42
N VAL A 503 -6.13 -14.76 -15.67
CA VAL A 503 -6.26 -15.92 -16.55
C VAL A 503 -6.04 -15.46 -18.00
N GLU A 504 -5.00 -15.99 -18.62
CA GLU A 504 -4.69 -15.71 -20.02
C GLU A 504 -5.47 -16.62 -20.99
N GLY A 505 -5.51 -16.25 -22.26
CA GLY A 505 -6.08 -17.06 -23.34
C GLY A 505 -7.53 -16.75 -23.72
N VAL A 506 -8.10 -15.66 -23.21
CA VAL A 506 -9.44 -15.19 -23.58
C VAL A 506 -9.48 -13.66 -23.62
N CYS A 507 -10.17 -13.11 -24.61
CA CYS A 507 -10.51 -11.69 -24.69
C CYS A 507 -11.88 -11.43 -24.04
N ASP A 508 -12.13 -10.17 -23.66
CA ASP A 508 -13.42 -9.81 -23.05
C ASP A 508 -14.58 -9.96 -24.05
N ASP A 509 -14.34 -9.66 -25.34
CA ASP A 509 -15.26 -9.88 -26.44
C ASP A 509 -14.67 -10.83 -27.49
N ASN A 510 -15.36 -11.93 -27.75
CA ASN A 510 -14.94 -12.97 -28.68
C ASN A 510 -16.01 -13.17 -29.76
N VAL A 511 -15.65 -12.90 -31.01
CA VAL A 511 -16.49 -13.15 -32.18
C VAL A 511 -15.90 -14.32 -32.97
N PHE A 512 -16.73 -15.30 -33.33
CA PHE A 512 -16.24 -16.51 -33.96
C PHE A 512 -17.18 -17.03 -35.08
N ILE A 513 -16.63 -17.83 -35.99
CA ILE A 513 -17.35 -18.51 -37.03
C ILE A 513 -17.28 -20.02 -36.78
N GLY A 514 -18.44 -20.67 -36.75
CA GLY A 514 -18.55 -22.10 -36.46
C GLY A 514 -18.39 -22.42 -34.99
N ALA A 515 -17.15 -22.54 -34.50
CA ALA A 515 -16.87 -22.81 -33.08
C ALA A 515 -15.60 -22.05 -32.61
N ALA A 516 -15.64 -21.54 -31.40
CA ALA A 516 -14.51 -20.99 -30.71
C ALA A 516 -13.87 -22.05 -29.79
N THR A 517 -12.57 -22.25 -29.88
CA THR A 517 -11.85 -23.09 -28.91
C THR A 517 -11.32 -22.22 -27.79
N VAL A 518 -11.79 -22.44 -26.58
CA VAL A 518 -11.33 -21.75 -25.37
C VAL A 518 -10.17 -22.52 -24.76
N ARG A 519 -9.00 -21.88 -24.75
CA ARG A 519 -7.77 -22.40 -24.14
C ARG A 519 -7.31 -21.40 -23.08
N LEU A 520 -7.51 -21.73 -21.83
CA LEU A 520 -7.19 -20.85 -20.68
C LEU A 520 -5.86 -21.26 -20.05
N LEU A 521 -5.11 -20.28 -19.60
CA LEU A 521 -3.88 -20.45 -18.83
C LEU A 521 -4.09 -19.84 -17.44
N PRO A 522 -4.54 -20.64 -16.45
CA PRO A 522 -4.69 -20.17 -15.09
C PRO A 522 -3.33 -20.00 -14.41
N PRO A 523 -3.24 -19.14 -13.36
CA PRO A 523 -2.07 -19.09 -12.50
C PRO A 523 -1.71 -20.46 -11.92
N GLU A 524 -0.41 -20.78 -11.84
CA GLU A 524 0.09 -22.11 -11.42
C GLU A 524 -0.38 -22.51 -10.00
N SER A 525 -0.59 -21.52 -9.13
CA SER A 525 -0.98 -21.72 -7.72
C SER A 525 -2.49 -21.74 -7.48
N ALA A 526 -3.32 -21.71 -8.55
CA ALA A 526 -4.77 -21.53 -8.43
C ALA A 526 -5.56 -22.62 -9.14
N GLU A 527 -6.78 -22.90 -8.64
CA GLU A 527 -7.79 -23.68 -9.33
C GLU A 527 -8.76 -22.73 -10.05
N LEU A 528 -9.03 -23.01 -11.33
CA LEU A 528 -9.92 -22.22 -12.16
C LEU A 528 -11.26 -22.92 -12.31
N TYR A 529 -12.34 -22.19 -12.02
CA TYR A 529 -13.72 -22.61 -12.22
C TYR A 529 -14.43 -21.67 -13.19
N TYR A 530 -15.41 -22.18 -13.92
CA TYR A 530 -16.13 -21.38 -14.90
C TYR A 530 -17.61 -21.75 -15.03
N THR A 531 -18.39 -20.81 -15.58
CA THR A 531 -19.77 -20.98 -16.03
C THR A 531 -19.91 -20.41 -17.44
N LEU A 532 -20.94 -20.85 -18.18
CA LEU A 532 -21.24 -20.35 -19.53
C LEU A 532 -22.55 -19.52 -19.59
N ASP A 533 -23.23 -19.38 -18.48
CA ASP A 533 -24.51 -18.69 -18.35
C ASP A 533 -24.39 -17.30 -17.70
N GLY A 534 -23.16 -16.83 -17.47
CA GLY A 534 -22.88 -15.53 -16.82
C GLY A 534 -23.00 -15.54 -15.29
N THR A 535 -23.41 -16.64 -14.69
CA THR A 535 -23.43 -16.76 -13.22
C THR A 535 -22.01 -16.76 -12.64
N VAL A 536 -21.88 -16.34 -11.38
CA VAL A 536 -20.58 -16.33 -10.69
C VAL A 536 -20.18 -17.75 -10.33
N PRO A 537 -19.02 -18.26 -10.83
CA PRO A 537 -18.56 -19.60 -10.49
C PRO A 537 -18.10 -19.69 -9.03
N ASP A 538 -18.35 -20.85 -8.44
CA ASP A 538 -17.84 -21.28 -7.15
C ASP A 538 -17.11 -22.64 -7.28
N THR A 539 -16.64 -23.20 -6.17
CA THR A 539 -15.94 -24.50 -6.16
C THR A 539 -16.82 -25.70 -6.51
N ALA A 540 -18.15 -25.54 -6.59
CA ALA A 540 -19.09 -26.55 -7.09
C ALA A 540 -19.36 -26.41 -8.60
N SER A 541 -18.90 -25.30 -9.22
CA SER A 541 -19.02 -25.06 -10.65
C SER A 541 -18.04 -25.92 -11.45
N GLN A 542 -18.10 -25.86 -12.79
CA GLN A 542 -17.22 -26.64 -13.63
C GLN A 542 -15.77 -26.18 -13.49
N ARG A 543 -14.87 -27.11 -13.10
CA ARG A 543 -13.43 -26.86 -13.03
C ARG A 543 -12.82 -26.94 -14.42
N TYR A 544 -11.99 -25.97 -14.76
CA TYR A 544 -11.22 -26.00 -16.01
C TYR A 544 -10.04 -26.98 -15.89
N THR A 545 -10.02 -27.99 -16.76
CA THR A 545 -8.97 -29.02 -16.82
C THR A 545 -8.37 -29.21 -18.19
N ALA A 546 -9.09 -28.79 -19.24
CA ALA A 546 -8.68 -28.92 -20.63
C ALA A 546 -9.42 -27.91 -21.52
N PRO A 547 -8.89 -27.57 -22.69
CA PRO A 547 -9.60 -26.74 -23.68
C PRO A 547 -10.96 -27.31 -24.05
N PHE A 548 -11.92 -26.42 -24.28
CA PHE A 548 -13.29 -26.78 -24.70
C PHE A 548 -13.78 -25.85 -25.81
N SER A 549 -14.88 -26.23 -26.47
CA SER A 549 -15.44 -25.48 -27.59
C SER A 549 -16.76 -24.81 -27.22
N ILE A 550 -16.96 -23.61 -27.74
CA ILE A 550 -18.21 -22.83 -27.67
C ILE A 550 -18.77 -22.71 -29.07
N THR A 551 -20.04 -23.07 -29.27
CA THR A 551 -20.75 -23.01 -30.55
C THR A 551 -21.86 -21.98 -30.59
N ASP A 552 -22.31 -21.52 -29.42
CA ASP A 552 -23.46 -20.63 -29.26
C ASP A 552 -23.05 -19.37 -28.51
N SER A 553 -23.90 -18.32 -28.58
CA SER A 553 -23.71 -17.13 -27.78
C SER A 553 -23.76 -17.46 -26.31
N CYS A 554 -22.74 -17.03 -25.56
CA CYS A 554 -22.71 -17.21 -24.11
C CYS A 554 -21.84 -16.14 -23.42
N THR A 555 -21.98 -16.04 -22.11
CA THR A 555 -21.08 -15.30 -21.24
C THR A 555 -20.27 -16.30 -20.43
N LEU A 556 -19.01 -16.44 -20.79
CA LEU A 556 -18.04 -17.19 -20.01
C LEU A 556 -17.64 -16.35 -18.79
N THR A 557 -17.93 -16.87 -17.61
CA THR A 557 -17.47 -16.26 -16.35
C THR A 557 -16.41 -17.15 -15.72
N LEU A 558 -15.27 -16.54 -15.35
CA LEU A 558 -14.09 -17.21 -14.82
C LEU A 558 -13.84 -16.76 -13.40
N ARG A 559 -13.40 -17.67 -12.54
CA ARG A 559 -12.93 -17.35 -11.20
C ARG A 559 -11.86 -18.33 -10.73
N CYS A 560 -10.72 -17.78 -10.30
CA CYS A 560 -9.68 -18.56 -9.65
C CYS A 560 -9.88 -18.60 -8.14
N TYR A 561 -9.43 -19.70 -7.53
CA TYR A 561 -9.33 -19.84 -6.08
C TYR A 561 -7.91 -20.24 -5.73
N ASN A 562 -7.31 -19.52 -4.77
CA ASN A 562 -5.99 -19.87 -4.27
C ASN A 562 -6.04 -21.12 -3.37
N ARG A 563 -4.90 -21.62 -2.91
CA ARG A 563 -4.81 -22.83 -2.06
C ARG A 563 -5.52 -22.70 -0.71
N ARG A 564 -5.80 -21.48 -0.24
CA ARG A 564 -6.59 -21.22 0.96
C ARG A 564 -8.11 -21.24 0.69
N GLY A 565 -8.51 -21.39 -0.57
CA GLY A 565 -9.91 -21.31 -0.99
C GLY A 565 -10.44 -19.87 -1.08
N VAL A 566 -9.56 -18.87 -1.04
CA VAL A 566 -9.97 -17.47 -1.22
C VAL A 566 -10.12 -17.19 -2.71
N ALA A 567 -11.25 -16.59 -3.06
CA ALA A 567 -11.62 -16.26 -4.43
C ALA A 567 -10.84 -15.04 -4.95
N ALA A 568 -10.39 -15.12 -6.20
CA ALA A 568 -9.89 -13.98 -6.96
C ALA A 568 -11.03 -13.17 -7.58
N GLU A 569 -10.67 -12.07 -8.24
CA GLU A 569 -11.61 -11.26 -9.03
C GLU A 569 -12.28 -12.10 -10.11
N ILE A 570 -13.53 -11.71 -10.44
CA ILE A 570 -14.31 -12.35 -11.49
C ILE A 570 -13.90 -11.76 -12.84
N ARG A 571 -13.62 -12.63 -13.82
CA ARG A 571 -13.46 -12.23 -15.20
C ARG A 571 -14.65 -12.70 -16.02
N ARG A 572 -15.17 -11.84 -16.89
CA ARG A 572 -16.25 -12.15 -17.83
C ARG A 572 -15.78 -11.95 -19.26
N ALA A 573 -16.20 -12.87 -20.13
CA ALA A 573 -15.92 -12.81 -21.54
C ALA A 573 -17.19 -13.15 -22.33
N SER A 574 -17.55 -12.29 -23.29
CA SER A 574 -18.66 -12.55 -24.20
C SER A 574 -18.20 -13.40 -25.38
N PHE A 575 -19.03 -14.33 -25.81
CA PHE A 575 -18.83 -15.12 -27.03
C PHE A 575 -20.04 -14.95 -27.94
N ARG A 576 -19.81 -14.56 -29.20
CA ARG A 576 -20.87 -14.37 -30.20
C ARG A 576 -20.51 -15.05 -31.51
N PRO A 577 -21.32 -16.00 -31.98
CA PRO A 577 -21.15 -16.52 -33.35
C PRO A 577 -21.51 -15.44 -34.37
N THR A 578 -20.79 -15.42 -35.46
CA THR A 578 -21.03 -14.53 -36.59
C THR A 578 -20.93 -15.30 -37.91
N ARG A 579 -21.22 -14.63 -39.00
CA ARG A 579 -21.03 -15.14 -40.35
C ARG A 579 -20.18 -14.15 -41.14
N TYR A 580 -19.47 -14.63 -42.14
CA TYR A 580 -18.84 -13.72 -43.09
C TYR A 580 -19.91 -12.82 -43.70
N ALA A 581 -19.57 -11.57 -43.92
CA ALA A 581 -20.36 -10.69 -44.77
C ALA A 581 -20.44 -11.29 -46.19
N GLU A 582 -21.53 -10.98 -46.93
CA GLU A 582 -21.57 -11.34 -48.35
C GLU A 582 -20.37 -10.71 -49.05
N PRO A 583 -19.73 -11.43 -49.99
CA PRO A 583 -18.58 -10.88 -50.73
C PRO A 583 -18.97 -9.58 -51.44
N SER A 584 -18.16 -8.55 -51.32
CA SER A 584 -18.36 -7.29 -52.05
C SER A 584 -18.20 -7.58 -53.56
N ALA A 585 -19.25 -7.23 -54.34
CA ALA A 585 -19.18 -7.35 -55.80
C ALA A 585 -18.10 -6.43 -56.44
N ASP A 586 -17.68 -5.40 -55.73
CA ASP A 586 -16.71 -4.37 -56.17
C ASP A 586 -15.36 -4.44 -55.44
N ALA A 587 -14.95 -5.60 -54.99
CA ALA A 587 -13.61 -5.79 -54.41
C ALA A 587 -12.53 -5.65 -55.50
N GLY A 588 -12.42 -4.54 -56.18
CA GLY A 588 -11.44 -4.22 -57.23
C GLY A 588 -10.03 -4.84 -57.08
N ASN A 589 -9.01 -4.23 -57.51
CA ASN A 589 -7.62 -4.69 -57.31
C ASN A 589 -7.22 -4.47 -55.82
N LEU A 590 -7.51 -5.47 -54.99
CA LEU A 590 -7.07 -5.47 -53.60
C LEU A 590 -5.56 -5.59 -53.51
N GLN A 591 -4.96 -4.79 -52.65
CA GLN A 591 -3.56 -4.96 -52.23
C GLN A 591 -3.56 -5.63 -50.85
N ASN A 592 -2.52 -6.46 -50.62
CA ASN A 592 -2.34 -7.02 -49.28
C ASN A 592 -2.05 -5.90 -48.26
N GLY A 593 -2.73 -5.94 -47.11
CA GLY A 593 -2.53 -5.01 -46.01
C GLY A 593 -3.75 -4.20 -45.68
N LEU A 594 -3.59 -3.35 -44.69
CA LEU A 594 -4.58 -2.38 -44.21
C LEU A 594 -4.25 -1.00 -44.75
N LEU A 595 -5.22 -0.26 -45.27
CA LEU A 595 -5.07 1.16 -45.52
C LEU A 595 -5.19 1.88 -44.17
N VAL A 596 -4.10 2.45 -43.70
CA VAL A 596 -4.06 3.23 -42.46
C VAL A 596 -4.11 4.70 -42.84
N ARG A 597 -5.03 5.42 -42.23
CA ARG A 597 -5.12 6.88 -42.24
C ARG A 597 -4.84 7.38 -40.85
N TRP A 598 -3.87 8.28 -40.66
CA TRP A 598 -3.61 8.89 -39.38
C TRP A 598 -3.88 10.38 -39.36
N TYR A 599 -4.40 10.81 -38.24
CA TYR A 599 -4.94 12.15 -38.02
C TYR A 599 -4.27 12.78 -36.79
N ASP A 600 -4.04 14.09 -36.84
CA ASP A 600 -3.70 14.87 -35.64
C ASP A 600 -4.99 15.09 -34.85
N TYR A 601 -5.20 14.24 -33.83
CA TYR A 601 -6.47 14.16 -33.12
C TYR A 601 -6.25 14.15 -31.62
N ASP A 602 -6.85 15.12 -30.93
CA ASP A 602 -6.76 15.35 -29.47
C ASP A 602 -8.12 15.19 -28.78
N GLY A 603 -9.04 14.46 -29.38
CA GLY A 603 -10.37 14.21 -28.83
C GLY A 603 -10.50 12.86 -28.11
N ASP A 604 -11.60 12.71 -27.38
CA ASP A 604 -11.91 11.52 -26.57
C ASP A 604 -12.84 10.50 -27.27
N ASN A 605 -13.35 10.82 -28.46
CA ASN A 605 -14.34 10.03 -29.15
C ASN A 605 -13.82 9.51 -30.50
N CYS A 606 -13.62 8.20 -30.62
CA CYS A 606 -13.14 7.60 -31.87
C CYS A 606 -14.05 7.88 -33.10
N ALA A 607 -15.32 8.20 -32.90
CA ALA A 607 -16.24 8.51 -34.02
C ALA A 607 -15.92 9.83 -34.71
N ASP A 608 -15.15 10.71 -34.10
CA ASP A 608 -14.86 12.04 -34.60
C ASP A 608 -13.44 12.14 -35.20
N ILE A 609 -12.70 11.03 -35.31
CA ILE A 609 -11.30 11.01 -35.79
C ILE A 609 -11.20 11.52 -37.22
N ASP A 610 -12.16 11.19 -38.10
CA ASP A 610 -12.13 11.59 -39.51
C ASP A 610 -12.50 13.08 -39.73
N GLU A 611 -12.97 13.76 -38.71
CA GLU A 611 -13.18 15.22 -38.72
C GLU A 611 -11.88 15.98 -38.48
N ALA A 612 -10.86 15.32 -37.95
CA ALA A 612 -9.54 15.91 -37.67
C ALA A 612 -8.66 16.05 -38.93
N PRO A 613 -7.59 16.86 -38.90
CA PRO A 613 -6.67 16.99 -40.02
C PRO A 613 -5.94 15.67 -40.34
N LEU A 614 -6.21 15.10 -41.53
CA LEU A 614 -5.48 13.94 -42.04
C LEU A 614 -4.01 14.32 -42.26
N GLN A 615 -3.09 13.59 -41.67
CA GLN A 615 -1.66 13.81 -41.79
C GLN A 615 -1.03 12.95 -42.89
N ALA A 616 -1.36 11.66 -42.94
CA ALA A 616 -0.91 10.75 -43.98
C ALA A 616 -1.83 9.52 -44.13
N ASN A 617 -1.66 8.81 -45.26
CA ASN A 617 -2.19 7.47 -45.44
C ASN A 617 -1.10 6.56 -46.02
N PHE A 618 -1.13 5.30 -45.67
CA PHE A 618 -0.18 4.28 -46.12
C PHE A 618 -0.79 2.88 -45.98
N ILE A 619 -0.18 1.89 -46.66
CA ILE A 619 -0.60 0.50 -46.55
C ILE A 619 0.43 -0.25 -45.68
N THR A 620 -0.04 -1.01 -44.74
CA THR A 620 0.77 -1.85 -43.84
C THR A 620 0.08 -3.17 -43.59
N ASP A 621 0.82 -4.18 -43.17
CA ASP A 621 0.30 -5.51 -42.80
C ASP A 621 -0.17 -5.63 -41.33
N SER A 622 0.00 -4.56 -40.57
CA SER A 622 -0.37 -4.51 -39.13
C SER A 622 -0.82 -3.11 -38.72
N VAL A 623 -1.55 -3.04 -37.61
CA VAL A 623 -1.92 -1.76 -36.99
C VAL A 623 -0.68 -1.24 -36.26
N VAL A 624 -0.10 -0.16 -36.76
CA VAL A 624 1.13 0.45 -36.21
C VAL A 624 0.96 1.96 -36.07
N ILE A 625 1.61 2.53 -35.07
CA ILE A 625 1.78 3.97 -34.96
C ILE A 625 2.95 4.35 -35.87
N PRO A 626 2.81 5.34 -36.76
CA PRO A 626 3.88 5.76 -37.64
C PRO A 626 5.12 6.23 -36.88
N ASP A 627 6.31 5.93 -37.40
CA ASP A 627 7.58 6.34 -36.79
C ASP A 627 7.69 7.87 -36.69
N GLY A 628 8.20 8.35 -35.56
CA GLY A 628 8.45 9.78 -35.33
C GLY A 628 7.21 10.58 -34.94
N VAL A 629 6.05 9.96 -34.77
CA VAL A 629 4.83 10.62 -34.28
C VAL A 629 4.94 10.82 -32.78
N THR A 630 4.76 12.06 -32.34
CA THR A 630 4.71 12.46 -30.92
C THR A 630 3.41 13.22 -30.67
N GLY A 631 2.72 12.91 -29.59
CA GLY A 631 1.44 13.55 -29.23
C GLY A 631 0.23 12.65 -29.45
N ASN A 632 -0.95 13.21 -29.35
CA ASN A 632 -2.20 12.51 -29.53
C ASN A 632 -2.52 12.31 -31.01
N ILE A 633 -2.96 11.12 -31.38
CA ILE A 633 -3.29 10.77 -32.75
C ILE A 633 -4.57 9.96 -32.84
N GLY A 634 -5.24 10.06 -34.00
CA GLY A 634 -6.29 9.14 -34.42
C GLY A 634 -5.84 8.25 -35.56
N LEU A 635 -6.15 6.95 -35.50
CA LEU A 635 -5.91 6.01 -36.59
C LEU A 635 -7.23 5.41 -37.07
N ILE A 636 -7.42 5.41 -38.39
CA ILE A 636 -8.48 4.64 -39.03
C ILE A 636 -7.82 3.62 -39.96
N CYS A 637 -8.11 2.33 -39.72
CA CYS A 637 -7.54 1.23 -40.47
C CYS A 637 -8.64 0.52 -41.24
N ASP A 638 -8.58 0.53 -42.56
CA ASP A 638 -9.54 -0.12 -43.44
C ASP A 638 -8.90 -1.35 -44.09
N GLY A 639 -9.66 -2.45 -44.10
CA GLY A 639 -9.25 -3.69 -44.75
C GLY A 639 -10.46 -4.56 -45.12
N TYR A 640 -10.25 -5.50 -45.99
CA TYR A 640 -11.26 -6.46 -46.45
C TYR A 640 -10.93 -7.85 -45.94
#